data_07bf5da92bcfde9e7f0e1f852f901b1d
#
_entry.id   07bf5da92bcfde9e7f0e1f852f901b1d
#
_cell.length_a   1.000
_cell.length_b   1.000
_cell.length_c   1.000
_cell.angle_alpha   90.00
_cell.angle_beta   90.00
_cell.angle_gamma   90.00
#
_symmetry.space_group_name_H-M   'P 1'
#
loop_
_entity.id
_entity.type
_entity.pdbx_description
1 polymer ?
#
loop_
_entity_poly.entity_id
_entity_poly.type
_entity_poly.pdbx_seq_one_letter_code
_entity_poly.pdbx_strand_id
1 'polypeptide(L)'
;METKQNDAPNDTHKAAAELVARMSIEEQALLLSGDGWWRTHGIARLGLPSIWVADGPHGLRKSPSSDEPGMTSVPATCFPTAPALAASWNTALLHEVGAALGREAQAADVQVLLGPGINIKRSPLGGRNFEYFSEDPLLSGRMAAAYINGVQSEGVGTSVKHFAVNSQESERMSTSSDIDARTLHEIYLPAFEIAVREGQPWTVMSAYNLVNGTPASEHTELLTDILRGAWGFEGMVVSDWGGINDRVRGVEAGNDLEMPGSGDHNRNKIIAAVREGRLSKDALAQAATGVTALVLKAAAAHRPGAHFDAQAHHALARRAAGEGIVLLQNADQLLPVPVGKKLAVIGAFAKTPRFQGAGSSLVNPIQVTNAYDELVALFGAGNVVHAEGCDGEGDTTASMLDDAASKAASADVAIVFAGLPESYESEGFDRRSIDMPPGQVQLIEAVAQAQPNLVVVLLNGSAVAMRWADKVKGIVEAWLGGQAGGGAIAEVLSGRVNPSGKLGETFPVSVEQTPTFPHFPGRDGHALYGEGVFVGYRYYDTRRLQPLFPFGFGLSYTRFAYTGIRSSSNRFDAEGGGSITVDVSVKNIGAVAGQEVVQLYVHERAPAVVRPEIELRAFDKLALEPGEEKTLRFTLSRRDFAYYDARSSAWSVHAGTFDLRVGGSSRDLPLQVTMEVQGRHGAKRLSRQSLVRDFKGLGGGDAHYAELVRALGMGDLLEPAKETPDMTAEQIAAQRKARMATFAFVDEMPVNKLPAFSLGRFAETRLEEMLRRAAS
;
A
#
# COMPACT_ATOMS: atom_id res chain seq x y z
N MET A 1 -22.92 24.15 4.02
CA MET A 1 -22.95 24.06 2.56
C MET A 1 -23.63 22.76 2.22
N GLU A 2 -24.82 22.84 1.64
CA GLU A 2 -25.63 21.69 1.26
C GLU A 2 -24.90 20.89 0.19
N THR A 3 -24.70 19.61 0.47
CA THR A 3 -24.19 18.62 -0.49
C THR A 3 -25.26 18.45 -1.58
N LYS A 4 -24.99 18.97 -2.78
CA LYS A 4 -25.71 18.55 -3.97
C LYS A 4 -25.49 17.04 -4.15
N GLN A 5 -26.52 16.26 -3.90
CA GLN A 5 -26.61 14.86 -4.27
C GLN A 5 -26.37 14.78 -5.80
N ASN A 6 -25.28 14.10 -6.20
CA ASN A 6 -24.99 13.83 -7.60
C ASN A 6 -25.88 12.66 -8.08
N ASP A 7 -26.99 12.97 -8.73
CA ASP A 7 -27.84 11.98 -9.43
C ASP A 7 -27.23 11.52 -10.77
N ALA A 8 -26.03 12.01 -11.14
CA ALA A 8 -25.38 11.77 -12.44
C ALA A 8 -24.90 10.34 -12.74
N PRO A 9 -24.43 9.50 -11.76
CA PRO A 9 -23.94 8.15 -12.09
C PRO A 9 -25.01 7.21 -12.62
N ASN A 10 -26.23 7.27 -12.07
CA ASN A 10 -27.33 6.39 -12.45
C ASN A 10 -27.82 6.65 -13.89
N ASP A 11 -27.78 7.90 -14.35
CA ASP A 11 -28.19 8.27 -15.71
C ASP A 11 -27.23 7.77 -16.78
N THR A 12 -25.91 7.79 -16.52
CA THR A 12 -24.89 7.33 -17.49
C THR A 12 -24.94 5.81 -17.67
N HIS A 13 -25.09 5.04 -16.60
CA HIS A 13 -25.25 3.58 -16.67
C HIS A 13 -26.54 3.17 -17.38
N LYS A 14 -27.64 3.88 -17.12
CA LYS A 14 -28.90 3.67 -17.82
C LYS A 14 -28.77 3.93 -19.32
N ALA A 15 -28.19 5.07 -19.71
CA ALA A 15 -27.93 5.40 -21.11
C ALA A 15 -27.01 4.35 -21.79
N ALA A 16 -25.99 3.85 -21.07
CA ALA A 16 -25.13 2.79 -21.57
C ALA A 16 -25.90 1.49 -21.80
N ALA A 17 -26.74 1.06 -20.85
CA ALA A 17 -27.56 -0.13 -20.99
C ALA A 17 -28.55 -0.03 -22.16
N GLU A 18 -29.16 1.14 -22.39
CA GLU A 18 -30.04 1.41 -23.52
C GLU A 18 -29.28 1.30 -24.88
N LEU A 19 -28.02 1.76 -24.93
CA LEU A 19 -27.19 1.59 -26.12
C LEU A 19 -26.82 0.11 -26.33
N VAL A 20 -26.39 -0.59 -25.28
CA VAL A 20 -26.01 -2.02 -25.32
C VAL A 20 -27.16 -2.90 -25.76
N ALA A 21 -28.39 -2.62 -25.32
CA ALA A 21 -29.60 -3.33 -25.77
C ALA A 21 -29.85 -3.25 -27.29
N ARG A 22 -29.25 -2.26 -27.97
CA ARG A 22 -29.31 -2.07 -29.44
C ARG A 22 -28.12 -2.70 -30.17
N MET A 23 -27.16 -3.27 -29.45
CA MET A 23 -25.97 -3.92 -30.00
C MET A 23 -26.24 -5.40 -30.30
N SER A 24 -25.61 -5.91 -31.36
CA SER A 24 -25.54 -7.36 -31.57
C SER A 24 -24.56 -8.01 -30.58
N ILE A 25 -24.61 -9.34 -30.48
CA ILE A 25 -23.66 -10.13 -29.67
C ILE A 25 -22.21 -9.83 -30.13
N GLU A 26 -21.99 -9.70 -31.43
CA GLU A 26 -20.68 -9.41 -32.02
C GLU A 26 -20.15 -8.03 -31.62
N GLU A 27 -21.03 -7.02 -31.57
CA GLU A 27 -20.67 -5.66 -31.16
C GLU A 27 -20.43 -5.57 -29.65
N GLN A 28 -21.25 -6.25 -28.83
CA GLN A 28 -21.02 -6.34 -27.41
C GLN A 28 -19.66 -7.03 -27.11
N ALA A 29 -19.40 -8.18 -27.78
CA ALA A 29 -18.13 -8.90 -27.62
C ALA A 29 -16.92 -8.10 -28.13
N LEU A 30 -17.10 -7.25 -29.16
CA LEU A 30 -16.05 -6.34 -29.65
C LEU A 30 -15.63 -5.33 -28.58
N LEU A 31 -16.58 -4.73 -27.85
CA LEU A 31 -16.30 -3.76 -26.80
C LEU A 31 -15.49 -4.34 -25.63
N LEU A 32 -15.51 -5.66 -25.41
CA LEU A 32 -14.84 -6.31 -24.33
C LEU A 32 -13.34 -6.57 -24.60
N SER A 33 -12.83 -6.15 -25.76
CA SER A 33 -11.41 -6.23 -26.11
C SER A 33 -10.89 -4.85 -26.54
N GLY A 34 -9.61 -4.59 -26.32
CA GLY A 34 -8.97 -3.37 -26.78
C GLY A 34 -8.88 -3.28 -28.31
N ASP A 35 -8.81 -2.04 -28.83
CA ASP A 35 -8.44 -1.72 -30.19
C ASP A 35 -6.93 -1.36 -30.21
N GLY A 36 -6.10 -2.34 -30.53
CA GLY A 36 -4.66 -2.25 -30.37
C GLY A 36 -4.19 -2.29 -28.91
N TRP A 37 -3.19 -1.47 -28.58
CA TRP A 37 -2.56 -1.48 -27.26
C TRP A 37 -3.21 -0.51 -26.26
N TRP A 38 -3.83 0.59 -26.74
CA TRP A 38 -4.14 1.73 -25.89
C TRP A 38 -5.55 2.28 -26.04
N ARG A 39 -6.40 1.69 -26.88
CA ARG A 39 -7.73 2.22 -27.16
C ARG A 39 -8.83 1.20 -26.91
N THR A 40 -10.03 1.69 -26.63
CA THR A 40 -11.25 0.89 -26.69
C THR A 40 -11.80 0.88 -28.11
N HIS A 41 -12.61 -0.13 -28.48
CA HIS A 41 -13.40 -0.07 -29.70
C HIS A 41 -14.53 0.97 -29.59
N GLY A 42 -14.84 1.62 -30.70
CA GLY A 42 -16.06 2.41 -30.87
C GLY A 42 -17.12 1.65 -31.66
N ILE A 43 -18.39 2.08 -31.57
CA ILE A 43 -19.52 1.56 -32.37
C ILE A 43 -20.13 2.74 -33.15
N ALA A 44 -19.59 3.00 -34.33
CA ALA A 44 -19.91 4.19 -35.12
C ALA A 44 -21.41 4.36 -35.41
N ARG A 45 -22.15 3.30 -35.74
CA ARG A 45 -23.59 3.33 -36.00
C ARG A 45 -24.43 3.78 -34.79
N LEU A 46 -23.88 3.66 -33.56
CA LEU A 46 -24.52 4.09 -32.31
C LEU A 46 -23.94 5.40 -31.77
N GLY A 47 -22.98 6.00 -32.49
CA GLY A 47 -22.30 7.21 -32.03
C GLY A 47 -21.40 7.02 -30.82
N LEU A 48 -21.03 5.78 -30.49
CA LEU A 48 -20.11 5.46 -29.40
C LEU A 48 -18.66 5.61 -29.87
N PRO A 49 -17.87 6.58 -29.37
CA PRO A 49 -16.49 6.80 -29.78
C PRO A 49 -15.55 5.74 -29.18
N SER A 50 -14.32 5.71 -29.67
CA SER A 50 -13.17 5.07 -29.00
C SER A 50 -12.51 6.07 -28.05
N ILE A 51 -11.98 5.59 -26.92
CA ILE A 51 -11.22 6.42 -25.97
C ILE A 51 -9.80 5.88 -25.83
N TRP A 52 -8.88 6.75 -25.38
CA TRP A 52 -7.49 6.41 -25.14
C TRP A 52 -7.25 6.15 -23.64
N VAL A 53 -6.55 5.07 -23.29
CA VAL A 53 -6.01 4.81 -21.96
C VAL A 53 -4.48 4.91 -22.05
N ALA A 54 -3.81 5.41 -21.01
CA ALA A 54 -2.35 5.54 -21.01
C ALA A 54 -1.76 5.24 -19.65
N ASP A 55 -0.57 4.65 -19.62
CA ASP A 55 0.23 4.53 -18.42
C ASP A 55 0.63 5.89 -17.83
N GLY A 56 1.11 5.87 -16.60
CA GLY A 56 1.74 7.02 -15.99
C GLY A 56 1.27 7.34 -14.57
N PRO A 57 1.56 6.47 -13.56
CA PRO A 57 1.15 6.74 -12.17
C PRO A 57 1.82 7.97 -11.56
N HIS A 58 2.99 8.41 -12.08
CA HIS A 58 3.69 9.61 -11.62
C HIS A 58 4.06 10.61 -12.75
N GLY A 59 3.49 10.40 -13.93
CA GLY A 59 3.69 11.25 -15.12
C GLY A 59 3.08 10.56 -16.33
N LEU A 60 2.41 11.30 -17.19
CA LEU A 60 1.74 10.73 -18.36
C LEU A 60 2.74 10.00 -19.27
N ARG A 61 2.45 8.71 -19.56
CA ARG A 61 3.20 7.90 -20.51
C ARG A 61 2.30 7.51 -21.69
N LYS A 62 1.98 8.50 -22.54
CA LYS A 62 1.20 8.25 -23.75
C LYS A 62 2.11 7.80 -24.89
N SER A 63 1.83 6.63 -25.47
CA SER A 63 2.46 6.20 -26.73
C SER A 63 2.09 7.14 -27.88
N PRO A 64 3.00 7.40 -28.83
CA PRO A 64 2.66 8.16 -30.05
C PRO A 64 1.66 7.44 -30.94
N SER A 65 1.56 6.11 -30.88
CA SER A 65 0.65 5.26 -31.65
C SER A 65 -0.11 4.30 -30.74
N SER A 66 -1.38 4.02 -31.09
CA SER A 66 -2.17 2.98 -30.41
C SER A 66 -1.76 1.56 -30.77
N ASP A 67 -1.02 1.39 -31.87
CA ASP A 67 -0.67 0.08 -32.42
C ASP A 67 0.71 -0.43 -31.93
N GLU A 68 1.41 0.40 -31.15
CA GLU A 68 2.72 0.08 -30.58
C GLU A 68 2.65 -0.15 -29.07
N PRO A 69 3.47 -1.05 -28.50
CA PRO A 69 3.48 -1.35 -27.07
C PRO A 69 3.99 -0.21 -26.17
N GLY A 70 4.32 0.97 -26.76
CA GLY A 70 4.68 2.16 -25.99
C GLY A 70 6.12 2.15 -25.49
N MET A 71 7.09 1.72 -26.30
CA MET A 71 8.53 1.84 -25.98
C MET A 71 8.98 3.31 -25.91
N THR A 72 8.28 4.20 -26.60
CA THR A 72 8.47 5.66 -26.56
C THR A 72 7.21 6.34 -26.08
N SER A 73 7.32 7.52 -25.48
CA SER A 73 6.17 8.30 -25.04
C SER A 73 6.32 9.80 -25.37
N VAL A 74 5.19 10.49 -25.45
CA VAL A 74 5.20 11.95 -25.57
C VAL A 74 5.84 12.59 -24.34
N PRO A 75 6.50 13.76 -24.47
CA PRO A 75 7.04 14.45 -23.30
C PRO A 75 5.94 14.86 -22.32
N ALA A 76 6.20 14.65 -21.03
CA ALA A 76 5.29 14.96 -19.93
C ALA A 76 6.04 15.36 -18.67
N THR A 77 5.35 15.91 -17.67
CA THR A 77 5.97 16.16 -16.37
C THR A 77 6.16 14.84 -15.62
N CYS A 78 7.41 14.53 -15.26
CA CYS A 78 7.74 13.43 -14.38
C CYS A 78 7.69 13.92 -12.93
N PHE A 79 6.59 13.64 -12.23
CA PHE A 79 6.45 13.89 -10.80
C PHE A 79 7.27 12.88 -9.96
N PRO A 80 7.45 13.11 -8.64
CA PRO A 80 8.06 12.12 -7.77
C PRO A 80 7.30 10.79 -7.80
N THR A 81 8.02 9.69 -7.62
CA THR A 81 7.42 8.35 -7.56
C THR A 81 6.57 8.14 -6.31
N ALA A 82 5.78 7.07 -6.29
CA ALA A 82 4.85 6.79 -5.20
C ALA A 82 5.48 6.78 -3.79
N PRO A 83 6.68 6.20 -3.56
CA PRO A 83 7.34 6.29 -2.25
C PRO A 83 7.65 7.73 -1.81
N ALA A 84 8.16 8.55 -2.74
CA ALA A 84 8.43 9.97 -2.46
C ALA A 84 7.15 10.74 -2.14
N LEU A 85 6.08 10.51 -2.92
CA LEU A 85 4.78 11.12 -2.67
C LEU A 85 4.16 10.63 -1.35
N ALA A 86 4.26 9.33 -1.04
CA ALA A 86 3.78 8.77 0.23
C ALA A 86 4.55 9.34 1.43
N ALA A 87 5.85 9.52 1.30
CA ALA A 87 6.68 10.11 2.35
C ALA A 87 6.29 11.56 2.70
N SER A 88 5.55 12.25 1.84
CA SER A 88 4.97 13.56 2.18
C SER A 88 3.86 13.46 3.24
N TRP A 89 3.13 12.36 3.32
CA TRP A 89 1.93 12.17 4.14
C TRP A 89 0.89 13.29 3.97
N ASN A 90 0.88 13.93 2.81
CA ASN A 90 0.07 15.11 2.51
C ASN A 90 -0.96 14.80 1.41
N THR A 91 -2.18 14.49 1.81
CA THR A 91 -3.27 14.17 0.89
C THR A 91 -3.67 15.36 0.00
N ALA A 92 -3.55 16.60 0.50
CA ALA A 92 -3.82 17.79 -0.29
C ALA A 92 -2.80 17.94 -1.44
N LEU A 93 -1.52 17.69 -1.18
CA LEU A 93 -0.47 17.68 -2.19
C LEU A 93 -0.73 16.59 -3.26
N LEU A 94 -1.15 15.39 -2.84
CA LEU A 94 -1.48 14.31 -3.77
C LEU A 94 -2.66 14.67 -4.68
N HIS A 95 -3.66 15.37 -4.15
CA HIS A 95 -4.76 15.90 -4.95
C HIS A 95 -4.25 16.91 -5.98
N GLU A 96 -3.36 17.83 -5.62
CA GLU A 96 -2.77 18.81 -6.56
C GLU A 96 -1.95 18.12 -7.66
N VAL A 97 -1.12 17.11 -7.30
CA VAL A 97 -0.36 16.31 -8.28
C VAL A 97 -1.31 15.55 -9.20
N GLY A 98 -2.35 14.92 -8.64
CA GLY A 98 -3.38 14.25 -9.43
C GLY A 98 -4.07 15.19 -10.41
N ALA A 99 -4.45 16.41 -9.98
CA ALA A 99 -5.05 17.41 -10.86
C ALA A 99 -4.09 17.87 -11.98
N ALA A 100 -2.78 18.00 -11.68
CA ALA A 100 -1.79 18.30 -12.71
C ALA A 100 -1.70 17.19 -13.76
N LEU A 101 -1.65 15.92 -13.33
CA LEU A 101 -1.68 14.76 -14.23
C LEU A 101 -2.95 14.71 -15.08
N GLY A 102 -4.11 15.01 -14.49
CA GLY A 102 -5.37 15.11 -15.21
C GLY A 102 -5.36 16.18 -16.29
N ARG A 103 -4.78 17.36 -16.02
CA ARG A 103 -4.61 18.42 -17.02
C ARG A 103 -3.69 18.00 -18.18
N GLU A 104 -2.58 17.31 -17.89
CA GLU A 104 -1.69 16.79 -18.94
C GLU A 104 -2.37 15.70 -19.77
N ALA A 105 -3.13 14.81 -19.12
CA ALA A 105 -3.91 13.78 -19.82
C ALA A 105 -4.96 14.40 -20.76
N GLN A 106 -5.71 15.43 -20.32
CA GLN A 106 -6.64 16.17 -21.17
C GLN A 106 -5.92 16.82 -22.36
N ALA A 107 -4.77 17.48 -22.11
CA ALA A 107 -3.98 18.13 -23.17
C ALA A 107 -3.41 17.13 -24.19
N ALA A 108 -3.18 15.89 -23.77
CA ALA A 108 -2.68 14.81 -24.59
C ALA A 108 -3.80 13.92 -25.18
N ASP A 109 -5.07 14.26 -25.00
CA ASP A 109 -6.19 13.47 -25.52
C ASP A 109 -6.26 12.04 -24.93
N VAL A 110 -6.01 11.93 -23.62
CA VAL A 110 -6.09 10.69 -22.85
C VAL A 110 -7.26 10.78 -21.89
N GLN A 111 -8.13 9.79 -21.92
CA GLN A 111 -9.36 9.78 -21.14
C GLN A 111 -9.26 8.97 -19.85
N VAL A 112 -8.33 8.02 -19.77
CA VAL A 112 -8.08 7.24 -18.54
C VAL A 112 -6.58 7.10 -18.30
N LEU A 113 -6.13 7.48 -17.11
CA LEU A 113 -4.77 7.29 -16.64
C LEU A 113 -4.66 6.00 -15.82
N LEU A 114 -3.73 5.08 -16.18
CA LEU A 114 -3.54 3.79 -15.56
C LEU A 114 -2.69 3.91 -14.27
N GLY A 115 -3.33 4.37 -13.23
CA GLY A 115 -2.75 4.61 -11.92
C GLY A 115 -3.82 5.11 -10.94
N PRO A 116 -3.47 5.21 -9.64
CA PRO A 116 -2.17 4.88 -9.02
C PRO A 116 -1.97 3.38 -8.78
N GLY A 117 -0.71 2.95 -8.64
CA GLY A 117 -0.34 1.65 -8.11
C GLY A 117 -0.38 1.67 -6.59
N ILE A 118 -1.08 0.72 -5.95
CA ILE A 118 -1.30 0.75 -4.50
C ILE A 118 -1.09 -0.58 -3.78
N ASN A 119 -0.42 -1.53 -4.42
CA ASN A 119 -0.08 -2.78 -3.77
C ASN A 119 0.80 -2.53 -2.53
N ILE A 120 0.65 -3.38 -1.53
CA ILE A 120 1.42 -3.26 -0.30
C ILE A 120 2.89 -3.62 -0.56
N LYS A 121 3.82 -2.80 -0.06
CA LYS A 121 5.24 -3.08 -0.03
C LYS A 121 5.53 -4.21 0.96
N ARG A 122 5.29 -5.44 0.51
CA ARG A 122 5.38 -6.66 1.33
C ARG A 122 6.82 -6.99 1.71
N SER A 123 7.72 -6.89 0.73
CA SER A 123 9.15 -7.12 0.88
C SER A 123 9.94 -5.93 0.32
N PRO A 124 11.04 -5.52 0.94
CA PRO A 124 11.92 -4.49 0.36
C PRO A 124 12.57 -4.94 -0.95
N LEU A 125 12.51 -6.23 -1.27
CA LEU A 125 13.04 -6.79 -2.52
C LEU A 125 12.08 -6.67 -3.70
N GLY A 126 10.82 -6.27 -3.52
CA GLY A 126 9.84 -6.15 -4.59
C GLY A 126 10.27 -5.17 -5.67
N GLY A 127 10.35 -5.64 -6.92
CA GLY A 127 10.89 -4.87 -8.06
C GLY A 127 10.13 -3.59 -8.36
N ARG A 128 8.80 -3.57 -8.15
CA ARG A 128 7.91 -2.41 -8.36
C ARG A 128 7.63 -1.60 -7.09
N ASN A 129 8.40 -1.76 -6.02
CA ASN A 129 8.23 -0.95 -4.81
C ASN A 129 8.32 0.56 -5.08
N PHE A 130 9.08 0.98 -6.09
CA PHE A 130 9.14 2.38 -6.52
C PHE A 130 7.80 2.93 -7.06
N GLU A 131 6.84 2.06 -7.40
CA GLU A 131 5.53 2.44 -7.95
C GLU A 131 4.42 2.39 -6.89
N TYR A 132 4.69 1.84 -5.69
CA TYR A 132 3.72 1.64 -4.62
C TYR A 132 3.98 2.57 -3.43
N PHE A 133 2.90 3.02 -2.77
CA PHE A 133 3.01 4.04 -1.73
C PHE A 133 3.67 3.54 -0.45
N SER A 134 3.15 2.47 0.17
CA SER A 134 3.51 2.12 1.55
C SER A 134 3.37 0.63 1.87
N GLU A 135 3.97 0.23 3.00
CA GLU A 135 3.70 -1.03 3.69
C GLU A 135 2.40 -0.98 4.52
N ASP A 136 1.85 0.22 4.75
CA ASP A 136 0.63 0.42 5.51
C ASP A 136 -0.58 0.66 4.60
N PRO A 137 -1.68 -0.12 4.76
CA PRO A 137 -2.85 -0.01 3.90
C PRO A 137 -3.65 1.30 4.08
N LEU A 138 -3.64 1.91 5.27
CA LEU A 138 -4.33 3.18 5.49
C LEU A 138 -3.62 4.32 4.76
N LEU A 139 -2.30 4.41 4.93
CA LEU A 139 -1.49 5.42 4.24
C LEU A 139 -1.63 5.26 2.73
N SER A 140 -1.46 4.04 2.19
CA SER A 140 -1.62 3.76 0.76
C SER A 140 -3.00 4.15 0.24
N GLY A 141 -4.06 3.78 0.96
CA GLY A 141 -5.44 4.06 0.55
C GLY A 141 -5.80 5.54 0.56
N ARG A 142 -5.40 6.29 1.59
CA ARG A 142 -5.66 7.74 1.71
C ARG A 142 -4.92 8.55 0.65
N MET A 143 -3.63 8.21 0.41
CA MET A 143 -2.85 8.84 -0.64
C MET A 143 -3.45 8.55 -2.02
N ALA A 144 -3.86 7.31 -2.27
CA ALA A 144 -4.51 6.91 -3.51
C ALA A 144 -5.84 7.63 -3.73
N ALA A 145 -6.70 7.69 -2.73
CA ALA A 145 -7.99 8.38 -2.83
C ALA A 145 -7.81 9.88 -3.19
N ALA A 146 -6.85 10.54 -2.57
CA ALA A 146 -6.52 11.93 -2.87
C ALA A 146 -6.02 12.12 -4.32
N TYR A 147 -5.11 11.24 -4.76
CA TYR A 147 -4.61 11.21 -6.14
C TYR A 147 -5.77 11.01 -7.16
N ILE A 148 -6.62 9.99 -6.93
CA ILE A 148 -7.77 9.68 -7.79
C ILE A 148 -8.70 10.88 -7.90
N ASN A 149 -9.07 11.49 -6.77
CA ASN A 149 -9.92 12.67 -6.75
C ASN A 149 -9.30 13.85 -7.51
N GLY A 150 -7.98 14.04 -7.41
CA GLY A 150 -7.24 15.06 -8.16
C GLY A 150 -7.33 14.83 -9.67
N VAL A 151 -6.97 13.65 -10.17
CA VAL A 151 -7.03 13.33 -11.61
C VAL A 151 -8.46 13.47 -12.13
N GLN A 152 -9.44 12.93 -11.42
CA GLN A 152 -10.84 12.92 -11.84
C GLN A 152 -11.51 14.29 -11.76
N SER A 153 -11.00 15.23 -10.95
CA SER A 153 -11.48 16.62 -10.94
C SER A 153 -11.25 17.34 -12.27
N GLU A 154 -10.29 16.86 -13.08
CA GLU A 154 -10.00 17.38 -14.41
C GLU A 154 -10.74 16.62 -15.52
N GLY A 155 -11.66 15.70 -15.19
CA GLY A 155 -12.45 14.95 -16.16
C GLY A 155 -11.68 13.82 -16.85
N VAL A 156 -10.65 13.29 -16.22
CA VAL A 156 -9.89 12.11 -16.64
C VAL A 156 -10.12 10.98 -15.67
N GLY A 157 -10.41 9.77 -16.14
CA GLY A 157 -10.57 8.61 -15.31
C GLY A 157 -9.22 8.11 -14.76
N THR A 158 -9.30 7.36 -13.67
CA THR A 158 -8.15 6.62 -13.10
C THR A 158 -8.40 5.12 -13.16
N SER A 159 -7.34 4.33 -13.20
CA SER A 159 -7.39 2.88 -13.06
C SER A 159 -6.51 2.46 -11.89
N VAL A 160 -7.11 2.32 -10.71
CA VAL A 160 -6.35 1.88 -9.53
C VAL A 160 -5.86 0.45 -9.71
N LYS A 161 -4.56 0.19 -9.41
CA LYS A 161 -3.87 -1.05 -9.76
C LYS A 161 -2.91 -1.52 -8.67
N HIS A 162 -2.57 -2.81 -8.63
CA HIS A 162 -3.06 -3.95 -9.39
C HIS A 162 -3.91 -4.83 -8.46
N PHE A 163 -5.19 -5.02 -8.75
CA PHE A 163 -6.16 -5.66 -7.86
C PHE A 163 -6.20 -7.18 -8.09
N ALA A 164 -5.64 -8.01 -7.19
CA ALA A 164 -5.02 -7.68 -5.93
C ALA A 164 -3.82 -8.60 -5.64
N VAL A 165 -3.08 -8.27 -4.55
CA VAL A 165 -2.00 -9.13 -4.01
C VAL A 165 -0.82 -9.30 -4.97
N ASN A 166 -0.55 -8.35 -5.84
CA ASN A 166 0.61 -8.34 -6.74
C ASN A 166 1.80 -7.65 -6.06
N SER A 167 2.52 -8.38 -5.19
CA SER A 167 3.60 -7.82 -4.37
C SER A 167 4.99 -8.37 -4.72
N GLN A 168 5.16 -8.98 -5.90
CA GLN A 168 6.41 -9.46 -6.48
C GLN A 168 6.37 -9.41 -8.00
N GLU A 169 7.55 -9.40 -8.62
CA GLU A 169 7.71 -9.44 -10.07
C GLU A 169 8.11 -10.83 -10.60
N SER A 170 8.83 -11.59 -9.79
CA SER A 170 9.26 -12.96 -10.15
C SER A 170 8.07 -13.84 -10.47
N GLU A 171 8.01 -14.36 -11.71
CA GLU A 171 6.93 -15.23 -12.22
C GLU A 171 5.52 -14.67 -12.01
N ARG A 172 5.35 -13.34 -12.02
CA ARG A 172 4.11 -12.65 -11.65
C ARG A 172 2.86 -13.10 -12.42
N MET A 173 3.03 -13.62 -13.65
CA MET A 173 1.90 -14.08 -14.49
C MET A 173 1.43 -15.51 -14.18
N SER A 174 2.18 -16.27 -13.37
CA SER A 174 1.91 -17.69 -13.12
C SER A 174 1.92 -18.05 -11.63
N THR A 175 2.47 -17.20 -10.77
CA THR A 175 2.58 -17.47 -9.33
C THR A 175 1.24 -17.26 -8.62
N SER A 176 0.88 -18.21 -7.78
CA SER A 176 -0.24 -18.08 -6.83
C SER A 176 0.24 -17.37 -5.56
N SER A 177 -0.39 -16.25 -5.24
CA SER A 177 -0.29 -15.59 -3.94
C SER A 177 -1.18 -16.33 -2.96
N ASP A 178 -0.59 -17.22 -2.14
CA ASP A 178 -1.32 -18.06 -1.20
C ASP A 178 -1.48 -17.33 0.13
N ILE A 179 -2.69 -16.85 0.37
CA ILE A 179 -2.99 -15.90 1.45
C ILE A 179 -4.26 -16.31 2.20
N ASP A 180 -4.22 -16.24 3.53
CA ASP A 180 -5.42 -16.45 4.34
C ASP A 180 -6.39 -15.27 4.27
N ALA A 181 -7.68 -15.54 4.52
CA ALA A 181 -8.74 -14.55 4.40
C ALA A 181 -8.56 -13.34 5.33
N ARG A 182 -8.04 -13.52 6.54
CA ARG A 182 -7.80 -12.44 7.48
C ARG A 182 -6.72 -11.49 6.97
N THR A 183 -5.60 -12.03 6.55
CA THR A 183 -4.48 -11.27 5.97
C THR A 183 -4.92 -10.53 4.72
N LEU A 184 -5.67 -11.19 3.84
CA LEU A 184 -6.22 -10.56 2.64
C LEU A 184 -7.06 -9.32 3.00
N HIS A 185 -8.01 -9.46 3.93
CA HIS A 185 -8.94 -8.39 4.30
C HIS A 185 -8.34 -7.30 5.19
N GLU A 186 -7.32 -7.60 6.03
CA GLU A 186 -6.73 -6.61 6.94
C GLU A 186 -5.53 -5.85 6.33
N ILE A 187 -4.82 -6.43 5.35
CA ILE A 187 -3.59 -5.85 4.80
C ILE A 187 -3.70 -5.50 3.32
N TYR A 188 -4.13 -6.45 2.46
CA TYR A 188 -4.00 -6.28 1.00
C TYR A 188 -5.21 -5.65 0.33
N LEU A 189 -6.40 -5.78 0.89
CA LEU A 189 -7.63 -5.18 0.38
C LEU A 189 -7.93 -3.76 0.90
N PRO A 190 -7.57 -3.33 2.14
CA PRO A 190 -8.07 -2.05 2.67
C PRO A 190 -7.61 -0.82 1.89
N ALA A 191 -6.41 -0.81 1.30
CA ALA A 191 -5.97 0.30 0.46
C ALA A 191 -6.89 0.46 -0.77
N PHE A 192 -7.29 -0.64 -1.40
CA PHE A 192 -8.25 -0.64 -2.50
C PHE A 192 -9.66 -0.26 -2.04
N GLU A 193 -10.11 -0.77 -0.89
CA GLU A 193 -11.41 -0.39 -0.31
C GLU A 193 -11.50 1.12 -0.09
N ILE A 194 -10.48 1.74 0.51
CA ILE A 194 -10.42 3.19 0.72
C ILE A 194 -10.40 3.92 -0.63
N ALA A 195 -9.57 3.51 -1.57
CA ALA A 195 -9.47 4.11 -2.89
C ALA A 195 -10.83 4.06 -3.64
N VAL A 196 -11.54 2.92 -3.56
CA VAL A 196 -12.85 2.75 -4.19
C VAL A 196 -13.92 3.61 -3.51
N ARG A 197 -14.01 3.55 -2.17
CA ARG A 197 -15.08 4.26 -1.44
C ARG A 197 -14.90 5.78 -1.40
N GLU A 198 -13.66 6.26 -1.29
CA GLU A 198 -13.35 7.69 -1.12
C GLU A 198 -12.89 8.37 -2.42
N GLY A 199 -12.23 7.62 -3.30
CA GLY A 199 -11.75 8.11 -4.59
C GLY A 199 -12.71 7.84 -5.75
N GLN A 200 -13.53 6.80 -5.66
CA GLN A 200 -14.48 6.38 -6.71
C GLN A 200 -13.85 6.33 -8.11
N PRO A 201 -12.77 5.53 -8.29
CA PRO A 201 -12.06 5.45 -9.56
C PRO A 201 -13.01 5.01 -10.67
N TRP A 202 -12.80 5.52 -11.89
CA TRP A 202 -13.62 5.11 -13.03
C TRP A 202 -13.36 3.68 -13.43
N THR A 203 -12.13 3.20 -13.20
CA THR A 203 -11.74 1.81 -13.49
C THR A 203 -10.85 1.23 -12.40
N VAL A 204 -10.85 -0.11 -12.32
CA VAL A 204 -9.93 -0.91 -11.51
C VAL A 204 -9.20 -1.88 -12.43
N MET A 205 -7.88 -2.01 -12.29
CA MET A 205 -7.10 -2.97 -13.07
C MET A 205 -6.86 -4.24 -12.26
N SER A 206 -7.30 -5.39 -12.79
CA SER A 206 -7.01 -6.69 -12.19
C SER A 206 -5.53 -7.06 -12.34
N ALA A 207 -4.97 -7.76 -11.36
CA ALA A 207 -3.55 -8.12 -11.33
C ALA A 207 -3.21 -9.32 -12.24
N TYR A 208 -1.91 -9.53 -12.48
CA TYR A 208 -1.41 -10.69 -13.24
C TYR A 208 -1.49 -12.00 -12.49
N ASN A 209 -1.19 -11.97 -11.18
CA ASN A 209 -0.99 -13.15 -10.35
C ASN A 209 -2.29 -13.92 -10.09
N LEU A 210 -2.13 -15.17 -9.68
CA LEU A 210 -3.21 -15.92 -9.09
C LEU A 210 -3.34 -15.54 -7.61
N VAL A 211 -4.56 -15.60 -7.09
CA VAL A 211 -4.86 -15.51 -5.66
C VAL A 211 -5.49 -16.82 -5.22
N ASN A 212 -4.81 -17.54 -4.33
CA ASN A 212 -5.23 -18.87 -3.88
C ASN A 212 -5.57 -19.82 -5.04
N GLY A 213 -4.74 -19.82 -6.09
CA GLY A 213 -4.85 -20.68 -7.26
C GLY A 213 -5.79 -20.18 -8.36
N THR A 214 -6.49 -19.05 -8.17
CA THR A 214 -7.39 -18.47 -9.19
C THR A 214 -6.79 -17.20 -9.76
N PRO A 215 -6.67 -17.04 -11.11
CA PRO A 215 -6.18 -15.80 -11.71
C PRO A 215 -7.00 -14.59 -11.24
N ALA A 216 -6.33 -13.49 -10.87
CA ALA A 216 -7.02 -12.31 -10.34
C ALA A 216 -8.05 -11.73 -11.33
N SER A 217 -7.79 -11.84 -12.64
CA SER A 217 -8.70 -11.43 -13.71
C SER A 217 -9.95 -12.32 -13.89
N GLU A 218 -9.98 -13.47 -13.21
CA GLU A 218 -11.04 -14.49 -13.27
C GLU A 218 -11.61 -14.82 -11.88
N HIS A 219 -11.30 -13.98 -10.89
CA HIS A 219 -11.59 -14.26 -9.49
C HIS A 219 -12.93 -13.62 -9.08
N THR A 220 -14.02 -14.40 -9.12
CA THR A 220 -15.39 -13.93 -8.83
C THR A 220 -15.50 -13.26 -7.45
N GLU A 221 -14.91 -13.88 -6.40
CA GLU A 221 -14.94 -13.31 -5.05
C GLU A 221 -14.30 -11.91 -5.01
N LEU A 222 -13.15 -11.72 -5.68
CA LEU A 222 -12.49 -10.41 -5.72
C LEU A 222 -13.29 -9.39 -6.54
N LEU A 223 -13.62 -9.73 -7.80
CA LEU A 223 -14.15 -8.78 -8.77
C LEU A 223 -15.65 -8.51 -8.60
N THR A 224 -16.42 -9.52 -8.20
CA THR A 224 -17.87 -9.43 -8.06
C THR A 224 -18.30 -9.28 -6.60
N ASP A 225 -17.92 -10.22 -5.72
CA ASP A 225 -18.48 -10.24 -4.36
C ASP A 225 -17.89 -9.11 -3.50
N ILE A 226 -16.57 -8.90 -3.55
CA ILE A 226 -15.88 -7.88 -2.75
C ILE A 226 -15.96 -6.51 -3.44
N LEU A 227 -15.40 -6.38 -4.65
CA LEU A 227 -15.26 -5.09 -5.31
C LEU A 227 -16.62 -4.45 -5.62
N ARG A 228 -17.50 -5.19 -6.30
CA ARG A 228 -18.83 -4.67 -6.69
C ARG A 228 -19.86 -4.81 -5.56
N GLY A 229 -19.95 -6.00 -4.95
CA GLY A 229 -20.96 -6.31 -3.93
C GLY A 229 -20.71 -5.60 -2.61
N ALA A 230 -19.56 -5.85 -1.97
CA ALA A 230 -19.28 -5.33 -0.64
C ALA A 230 -18.86 -3.84 -0.64
N TRP A 231 -18.12 -3.38 -1.65
CA TRP A 231 -17.64 -1.99 -1.71
C TRP A 231 -18.50 -1.07 -2.57
N GLY A 232 -19.40 -1.61 -3.39
CA GLY A 232 -20.29 -0.83 -4.23
C GLY A 232 -19.59 -0.17 -5.43
N PHE A 233 -18.57 -0.82 -6.01
CA PHE A 233 -17.89 -0.32 -7.18
C PHE A 233 -18.78 -0.42 -8.43
N GLU A 234 -19.08 0.71 -9.04
CA GLU A 234 -19.92 0.82 -10.24
C GLU A 234 -19.11 1.04 -11.54
N GLY A 235 -17.78 1.17 -11.43
CA GLY A 235 -16.91 1.42 -12.58
C GLY A 235 -16.60 0.15 -13.39
N MET A 236 -15.69 0.30 -14.35
CA MET A 236 -15.25 -0.77 -15.25
C MET A 236 -14.01 -1.49 -14.67
N VAL A 237 -13.95 -2.81 -14.79
CA VAL A 237 -12.75 -3.59 -14.52
C VAL A 237 -12.00 -3.87 -15.82
N VAL A 238 -10.73 -3.45 -15.88
CA VAL A 238 -9.81 -3.76 -16.99
C VAL A 238 -8.77 -4.78 -16.53
N SER A 239 -8.33 -5.67 -17.42
CA SER A 239 -7.18 -6.53 -17.14
C SER A 239 -5.88 -5.72 -17.14
N ASP A 240 -4.87 -6.16 -16.40
CA ASP A 240 -3.49 -5.79 -16.73
C ASP A 240 -3.12 -6.33 -18.13
N TRP A 241 -2.09 -5.74 -18.77
CA TRP A 241 -1.74 -5.96 -20.18
C TRP A 241 -1.29 -7.41 -20.44
N GLY A 242 -2.19 -8.19 -21.02
CA GLY A 242 -2.00 -9.64 -21.22
C GLY A 242 -2.33 -10.51 -20.00
N GLY A 243 -2.98 -9.95 -18.97
CA GLY A 243 -3.33 -10.65 -17.72
C GLY A 243 -4.56 -11.56 -17.78
N ILE A 244 -5.10 -11.85 -18.98
CA ILE A 244 -6.23 -12.77 -19.17
C ILE A 244 -5.72 -14.17 -19.51
N ASN A 245 -6.18 -15.18 -18.77
CA ASN A 245 -5.94 -16.59 -19.08
C ASN A 245 -7.14 -17.21 -19.82
N ASP A 246 -8.35 -17.07 -19.27
CA ASP A 246 -9.61 -17.48 -19.92
C ASP A 246 -10.57 -16.30 -19.98
N ARG A 247 -10.79 -15.75 -21.18
CA ARG A 247 -11.62 -14.56 -21.37
C ARG A 247 -13.08 -14.79 -21.01
N VAL A 248 -13.61 -16.00 -21.23
CA VAL A 248 -15.01 -16.32 -20.89
C VAL A 248 -15.20 -16.31 -19.38
N ARG A 249 -14.31 -16.97 -18.65
CA ARG A 249 -14.31 -16.95 -17.18
C ARG A 249 -14.07 -15.55 -16.63
N GLY A 250 -13.19 -14.76 -17.28
CA GLY A 250 -12.97 -13.36 -16.89
C GLY A 250 -14.25 -12.53 -16.97
N VAL A 251 -15.05 -12.67 -18.04
CA VAL A 251 -16.36 -11.97 -18.16
C VAL A 251 -17.32 -12.43 -17.07
N GLU A 252 -17.41 -13.74 -16.82
CA GLU A 252 -18.27 -14.27 -15.76
C GLU A 252 -17.88 -13.76 -14.37
N ALA A 253 -16.57 -13.59 -14.13
CA ALA A 253 -16.04 -13.10 -12.85
C ALA A 253 -16.18 -11.59 -12.67
N GLY A 254 -16.55 -10.83 -13.73
CA GLY A 254 -16.74 -9.37 -13.66
C GLY A 254 -15.57 -8.54 -14.21
N ASN A 255 -14.66 -9.14 -15.01
CA ASN A 255 -13.66 -8.41 -15.78
C ASN A 255 -14.27 -7.95 -17.12
N ASP A 256 -14.43 -6.63 -17.29
CA ASP A 256 -15.19 -6.06 -18.40
C ASP A 256 -14.36 -5.90 -19.68
N LEU A 257 -13.10 -5.44 -19.55
CA LEU A 257 -12.25 -5.10 -20.69
C LEU A 257 -10.91 -5.85 -20.63
N GLU A 258 -10.56 -6.52 -21.69
CA GLU A 258 -9.24 -7.12 -21.91
C GLU A 258 -8.31 -6.10 -22.59
N MET A 259 -7.10 -5.93 -22.07
CA MET A 259 -6.03 -5.17 -22.69
C MET A 259 -4.70 -5.97 -22.74
N PRO A 260 -3.87 -5.80 -23.78
CA PRO A 260 -4.21 -5.17 -25.07
C PRO A 260 -5.22 -5.99 -25.82
N GLY A 261 -5.75 -5.45 -26.94
CA GLY A 261 -6.69 -6.18 -27.78
C GLY A 261 -6.10 -7.47 -28.35
N SER A 262 -6.85 -8.56 -28.28
CA SER A 262 -6.49 -9.86 -28.83
C SER A 262 -7.04 -10.12 -30.24
N GLY A 263 -7.58 -9.07 -30.88
CA GLY A 263 -8.24 -9.16 -32.18
C GLY A 263 -9.44 -10.09 -32.13
N ASP A 264 -9.51 -11.01 -33.10
CA ASP A 264 -10.62 -11.96 -33.18
C ASP A 264 -10.51 -13.14 -32.22
N HIS A 265 -9.35 -13.35 -31.60
CA HIS A 265 -9.09 -14.57 -30.83
C HIS A 265 -10.05 -14.73 -29.63
N ASN A 266 -10.03 -13.81 -28.68
CA ASN A 266 -10.91 -13.90 -27.51
C ASN A 266 -12.34 -13.44 -27.81
N ARG A 267 -12.53 -12.48 -28.74
CA ARG A 267 -13.85 -12.08 -29.23
C ARG A 267 -14.67 -13.28 -29.75
N ASN A 268 -14.07 -14.13 -30.59
CA ASN A 268 -14.76 -15.31 -31.13
C ASN A 268 -15.08 -16.35 -30.05
N LYS A 269 -14.20 -16.50 -29.00
CA LYS A 269 -14.49 -17.36 -27.84
C LYS A 269 -15.74 -16.89 -27.08
N ILE A 270 -15.85 -15.57 -26.83
CA ILE A 270 -17.03 -14.98 -26.17
C ILE A 270 -18.28 -15.22 -26.98
N ILE A 271 -18.26 -14.92 -28.29
CA ILE A 271 -19.42 -15.14 -29.20
C ILE A 271 -19.85 -16.60 -29.19
N ALA A 272 -18.90 -17.54 -29.32
CA ALA A 272 -19.18 -18.98 -29.29
C ALA A 272 -19.76 -19.38 -27.91
N ALA A 273 -19.17 -18.93 -26.80
CA ALA A 273 -19.66 -19.27 -25.48
C ALA A 273 -21.09 -18.78 -25.22
N VAL A 274 -21.45 -17.59 -25.70
CA VAL A 274 -22.84 -17.07 -25.62
C VAL A 274 -23.80 -17.90 -26.46
N ARG A 275 -23.42 -18.22 -27.70
CA ARG A 275 -24.26 -19.04 -28.60
C ARG A 275 -24.47 -20.47 -28.10
N GLU A 276 -23.48 -21.03 -27.41
CA GLU A 276 -23.51 -22.36 -26.79
C GLU A 276 -24.15 -22.37 -25.38
N GLY A 277 -24.48 -21.19 -24.83
CA GLY A 277 -25.08 -21.08 -23.50
C GLY A 277 -24.07 -21.26 -22.33
N ARG A 278 -22.77 -21.27 -22.61
CA ARG A 278 -21.69 -21.32 -21.58
C ARG A 278 -21.45 -19.97 -20.91
N LEU A 279 -21.72 -18.87 -21.62
CA LEU A 279 -21.74 -17.49 -21.07
C LEU A 279 -23.16 -16.96 -21.21
N SER A 280 -23.69 -16.38 -20.13
CA SER A 280 -25.03 -15.76 -20.17
C SER A 280 -25.01 -14.48 -21.01
N LYS A 281 -26.13 -14.19 -21.69
CA LYS A 281 -26.29 -12.89 -22.40
C LYS A 281 -26.26 -11.72 -21.43
N ASP A 282 -26.72 -11.91 -20.21
CA ASP A 282 -26.75 -10.86 -19.18
C ASP A 282 -25.32 -10.51 -18.74
N ALA A 283 -24.43 -11.50 -18.54
CA ALA A 283 -23.04 -11.25 -18.22
C ALA A 283 -22.31 -10.49 -19.35
N LEU A 284 -22.54 -10.89 -20.61
CA LEU A 284 -22.01 -10.16 -21.77
C LEU A 284 -22.52 -8.72 -21.79
N ALA A 285 -23.83 -8.51 -21.63
CA ALA A 285 -24.45 -7.18 -21.64
C ALA A 285 -23.98 -6.33 -20.47
N GLN A 286 -23.79 -6.89 -19.29
CA GLN A 286 -23.26 -6.20 -18.12
C GLN A 286 -21.85 -5.67 -18.37
N ALA A 287 -20.94 -6.51 -18.86
CA ALA A 287 -19.58 -6.12 -19.18
C ALA A 287 -19.54 -5.04 -20.28
N ALA A 288 -20.31 -5.22 -21.37
CA ALA A 288 -20.45 -4.22 -22.42
C ALA A 288 -21.02 -2.89 -21.89
N THR A 289 -21.94 -2.93 -20.91
CA THR A 289 -22.50 -1.73 -20.27
C THR A 289 -21.41 -1.00 -19.46
N GLY A 290 -20.56 -1.71 -18.74
CA GLY A 290 -19.43 -1.12 -18.00
C GLY A 290 -18.49 -0.35 -18.93
N VAL A 291 -18.07 -0.96 -20.04
CA VAL A 291 -17.22 -0.31 -21.05
C VAL A 291 -17.95 0.87 -21.71
N THR A 292 -19.22 0.72 -22.08
CA THR A 292 -20.02 1.77 -22.71
C THR A 292 -20.18 2.97 -21.74
N ALA A 293 -20.48 2.73 -20.48
CA ALA A 293 -20.62 3.77 -19.46
C ALA A 293 -19.32 4.57 -19.27
N LEU A 294 -18.18 3.88 -19.23
CA LEU A 294 -16.86 4.52 -19.19
C LEU A 294 -16.67 5.45 -20.40
N VAL A 295 -16.93 4.94 -21.61
CA VAL A 295 -16.75 5.72 -22.86
C VAL A 295 -17.66 6.94 -22.89
N LEU A 296 -18.93 6.81 -22.49
CA LEU A 296 -19.87 7.95 -22.42
C LEU A 296 -19.42 8.97 -21.39
N LYS A 297 -18.98 8.55 -20.22
CA LYS A 297 -18.47 9.43 -19.16
C LYS A 297 -17.23 10.18 -19.62
N ALA A 298 -16.30 9.48 -20.26
CA ALA A 298 -15.06 10.03 -20.80
C ALA A 298 -15.35 11.04 -21.92
N ALA A 299 -16.23 10.71 -22.86
CA ALA A 299 -16.62 11.62 -23.94
C ALA A 299 -17.29 12.91 -23.43
N ALA A 300 -18.14 12.79 -22.40
CA ALA A 300 -18.79 13.95 -21.78
C ALA A 300 -17.81 14.88 -21.03
N ALA A 301 -16.74 14.31 -20.47
CA ALA A 301 -15.73 15.06 -19.71
C ALA A 301 -14.56 15.56 -20.57
N HIS A 302 -14.47 15.15 -21.83
CA HIS A 302 -13.38 15.51 -22.72
C HIS A 302 -13.37 17.03 -23.01
N ARG A 303 -12.17 17.63 -23.00
CA ARG A 303 -11.93 19.07 -23.21
C ARG A 303 -11.03 19.30 -24.44
N PRO A 304 -11.58 19.40 -25.63
CA PRO A 304 -10.79 19.63 -26.85
C PRO A 304 -9.92 20.87 -26.73
N GLY A 305 -8.64 20.76 -27.12
CA GLY A 305 -7.71 21.90 -27.10
C GLY A 305 -7.23 22.27 -25.69
N ALA A 306 -7.40 21.38 -24.70
CA ALA A 306 -6.82 21.57 -23.36
C ALA A 306 -5.29 21.75 -23.43
N HIS A 307 -4.75 22.54 -22.53
CA HIS A 307 -3.32 22.81 -22.42
C HIS A 307 -2.95 22.91 -20.93
N PHE A 308 -1.66 22.78 -20.62
CA PHE A 308 -1.14 22.94 -19.27
C PHE A 308 0.11 23.82 -19.23
N ASP A 309 0.42 24.35 -18.05
CA ASP A 309 1.64 25.13 -17.80
C ASP A 309 2.74 24.21 -17.31
N ALA A 310 3.68 23.87 -18.19
CA ALA A 310 4.80 22.97 -17.87
C ALA A 310 5.72 23.53 -16.76
N GLN A 311 5.86 24.86 -16.65
CA GLN A 311 6.68 25.47 -15.60
C GLN A 311 5.97 25.41 -14.23
N ALA A 312 4.66 25.64 -14.20
CA ALA A 312 3.88 25.46 -12.98
C ALA A 312 3.90 24.00 -12.53
N HIS A 313 3.81 23.02 -13.44
CA HIS A 313 3.92 21.61 -13.13
C HIS A 313 5.32 21.21 -12.65
N HIS A 314 6.39 21.79 -13.25
CA HIS A 314 7.75 21.61 -12.77
C HIS A 314 7.94 22.15 -11.33
N ALA A 315 7.40 23.32 -11.04
CA ALA A 315 7.43 23.89 -9.70
C ALA A 315 6.65 23.03 -8.69
N LEU A 316 5.50 22.47 -9.08
CA LEU A 316 4.75 21.53 -8.27
C LEU A 316 5.54 20.22 -8.02
N ALA A 317 6.19 19.68 -9.05
CA ALA A 317 7.04 18.51 -8.93
C ALA A 317 8.22 18.76 -7.95
N ARG A 318 8.83 19.95 -7.98
CA ARG A 318 9.88 20.38 -7.05
C ARG A 318 9.37 20.42 -5.61
N ARG A 319 8.21 21.04 -5.38
CA ARG A 319 7.57 21.11 -4.06
C ARG A 319 7.22 19.71 -3.55
N ALA A 320 6.65 18.88 -4.40
CA ALA A 320 6.28 17.50 -4.04
C ALA A 320 7.51 16.66 -3.67
N ALA A 321 8.61 16.79 -4.41
CA ALA A 321 9.87 16.15 -4.06
C ALA A 321 10.40 16.65 -2.70
N GLY A 322 10.39 17.97 -2.47
CA GLY A 322 10.86 18.58 -1.21
C GLY A 322 10.07 18.12 0.01
N GLU A 323 8.74 18.00 -0.12
CA GLU A 323 7.89 17.47 0.97
C GLU A 323 8.05 15.96 1.20
N GLY A 324 8.51 15.22 0.18
CA GLY A 324 8.77 13.77 0.26
C GLY A 324 10.16 13.42 0.77
N ILE A 325 11.14 14.34 0.74
CA ILE A 325 12.49 14.10 1.26
C ILE A 325 12.43 13.83 2.77
N VAL A 326 13.07 12.73 3.20
CA VAL A 326 13.14 12.33 4.60
C VAL A 326 14.56 12.52 5.15
N LEU A 327 14.70 13.33 6.18
CA LEU A 327 15.96 13.46 6.92
C LEU A 327 16.04 12.29 7.92
N LEU A 328 16.92 11.31 7.63
CA LEU A 328 17.09 10.12 8.45
C LEU A 328 18.11 10.30 9.58
N GLN A 329 19.15 11.10 9.34
CA GLN A 329 20.18 11.36 10.32
C GLN A 329 20.75 12.78 10.17
N ASN A 330 21.02 13.47 11.30
CA ASN A 330 21.62 14.80 11.33
C ASN A 330 22.43 14.99 12.62
N ALA A 331 23.53 14.26 12.73
CA ALA A 331 24.45 14.38 13.87
C ALA A 331 25.12 15.77 13.89
N ASP A 332 25.31 16.30 15.08
CA ASP A 332 25.92 17.61 15.33
C ASP A 332 25.20 18.77 14.60
N GLN A 333 23.97 18.58 14.17
CA GLN A 333 23.22 19.57 13.37
C GLN A 333 24.01 20.02 12.12
N LEU A 334 24.68 19.08 11.42
CA LEU A 334 25.46 19.34 10.22
C LEU A 334 24.61 19.97 9.11
N LEU A 335 23.36 19.54 9.02
CA LEU A 335 22.36 20.11 8.11
C LEU A 335 21.44 21.10 8.87
N PRO A 336 20.99 22.18 8.24
CA PRO A 336 21.32 22.61 6.87
C PRO A 336 22.75 23.16 6.76
N VAL A 337 23.35 23.01 5.55
CA VAL A 337 24.67 23.57 5.28
C VAL A 337 24.56 25.06 4.99
N PRO A 338 25.24 25.92 5.73
CA PRO A 338 25.20 27.37 5.49
C PRO A 338 25.78 27.74 4.11
N VAL A 339 25.09 28.62 3.39
CA VAL A 339 25.58 29.16 2.12
C VAL A 339 26.95 29.85 2.33
N GLY A 340 27.88 29.60 1.41
CA GLY A 340 29.28 30.06 1.49
C GLY A 340 30.27 29.00 1.96
N LYS A 341 29.81 27.86 2.46
CA LYS A 341 30.67 26.71 2.75
C LYS A 341 31.15 26.06 1.46
N LYS A 342 32.36 25.47 1.52
CA LYS A 342 32.91 24.66 0.42
C LYS A 342 32.32 23.26 0.45
N LEU A 343 31.78 22.81 -0.67
CA LEU A 343 31.16 21.50 -0.85
C LEU A 343 31.99 20.62 -1.76
N ALA A 344 32.20 19.37 -1.37
CA ALA A 344 32.58 18.29 -2.29
C ALA A 344 31.32 17.47 -2.62
N VAL A 345 30.79 17.62 -3.82
CA VAL A 345 29.64 16.88 -4.35
C VAL A 345 30.16 15.66 -5.09
N ILE A 346 29.81 14.48 -4.62
CA ILE A 346 30.44 13.22 -5.02
C ILE A 346 29.38 12.22 -5.46
N GLY A 347 29.67 11.45 -6.51
CA GLY A 347 28.78 10.43 -7.07
C GLY A 347 28.20 10.83 -8.41
N ALA A 348 28.06 9.83 -9.32
CA ALA A 348 27.47 10.03 -10.65
C ALA A 348 26.04 10.59 -10.56
N PHE A 349 25.27 10.16 -9.58
CA PHE A 349 23.87 10.59 -9.40
C PHE A 349 23.71 12.08 -9.06
N ALA A 350 24.77 12.76 -8.65
CA ALA A 350 24.72 14.21 -8.46
C ALA A 350 24.45 14.98 -9.78
N LYS A 351 24.98 14.48 -10.91
CA LYS A 351 24.86 15.08 -12.27
C LYS A 351 23.89 14.33 -13.16
N THR A 352 23.85 13.01 -13.05
CA THR A 352 22.94 12.15 -13.81
C THR A 352 22.02 11.44 -12.81
N PRO A 353 20.96 12.13 -12.34
CA PRO A 353 20.17 11.61 -11.23
C PRO A 353 19.34 10.38 -11.62
N ARG A 354 19.25 9.43 -10.72
CA ARG A 354 18.22 8.41 -10.73
C ARG A 354 16.94 9.08 -10.18
N PHE A 355 16.01 9.48 -11.05
CA PHE A 355 14.86 10.31 -10.66
C PHE A 355 13.49 9.63 -10.80
N GLN A 356 13.42 8.47 -11.47
CA GLN A 356 12.21 7.70 -11.70
C GLN A 356 12.50 6.19 -11.74
N GLY A 357 11.43 5.37 -11.69
CA GLY A 357 11.49 3.93 -11.91
C GLY A 357 11.60 3.57 -13.39
N ALA A 358 11.44 2.29 -13.69
CA ALA A 358 11.54 1.71 -15.03
C ALA A 358 10.29 0.89 -15.36
N GLY A 359 10.16 0.44 -16.60
CA GLY A 359 9.03 -0.35 -17.07
C GLY A 359 7.85 0.51 -17.53
N SER A 360 6.63 0.06 -17.24
CA SER A 360 5.38 0.73 -17.68
C SER A 360 5.19 2.12 -17.09
N SER A 361 5.87 2.47 -16.01
CA SER A 361 5.81 3.79 -15.39
C SER A 361 6.85 4.80 -15.91
N LEU A 362 7.72 4.40 -16.85
CA LEU A 362 8.80 5.25 -17.37
C LEU A 362 8.25 6.46 -18.17
N VAL A 363 8.44 7.66 -17.65
CA VAL A 363 8.03 8.92 -18.26
C VAL A 363 9.15 9.50 -19.12
N ASN A 364 8.80 10.10 -20.28
CA ASN A 364 9.72 10.93 -21.04
C ASN A 364 9.63 12.39 -20.50
N PRO A 365 10.58 12.83 -19.64
CA PRO A 365 10.43 14.09 -18.94
C PRO A 365 10.64 15.30 -19.87
N ILE A 366 9.85 16.37 -19.67
CA ILE A 366 10.02 17.64 -20.40
C ILE A 366 11.38 18.26 -20.09
N GLN A 367 11.85 18.14 -18.85
CA GLN A 367 13.15 18.63 -18.37
C GLN A 367 13.57 17.83 -17.14
N VAL A 368 14.85 17.82 -16.83
CA VAL A 368 15.38 17.20 -15.59
C VAL A 368 16.40 18.15 -14.96
N THR A 369 16.24 18.44 -13.67
CA THR A 369 17.25 19.15 -12.89
C THR A 369 18.11 18.16 -12.12
N ASN A 370 19.42 18.46 -12.01
CA ASN A 370 20.34 17.69 -11.21
C ASN A 370 20.82 18.47 -9.97
N ALA A 371 21.19 17.75 -8.92
CA ALA A 371 21.56 18.37 -7.66
C ALA A 371 22.88 19.16 -7.74
N TYR A 372 23.83 18.74 -8.59
CA TYR A 372 25.11 19.44 -8.74
C TYR A 372 24.93 20.88 -9.26
N ASP A 373 24.19 21.05 -10.36
CA ASP A 373 23.97 22.38 -10.95
C ASP A 373 23.17 23.30 -10.02
N GLU A 374 22.17 22.75 -9.32
CA GLU A 374 21.38 23.48 -8.34
C GLU A 374 22.23 23.90 -7.11
N LEU A 375 23.12 23.04 -6.61
CA LEU A 375 24.07 23.38 -5.54
C LEU A 375 25.09 24.42 -6.00
N VAL A 376 25.59 24.34 -7.24
CA VAL A 376 26.45 25.37 -7.83
C VAL A 376 25.74 26.71 -7.88
N ALA A 377 24.48 26.73 -8.29
CA ALA A 377 23.69 27.96 -8.31
C ALA A 377 23.45 28.57 -6.93
N LEU A 378 23.30 27.74 -5.90
CA LEU A 378 23.05 28.18 -4.51
C LEU A 378 24.33 28.60 -3.77
N PHE A 379 25.42 27.83 -3.89
CA PHE A 379 26.64 28.01 -3.11
C PHE A 379 27.71 28.79 -3.86
N GLY A 380 27.57 28.95 -5.19
CA GLY A 380 28.55 29.57 -6.08
C GLY A 380 29.59 28.59 -6.63
N ALA A 381 29.93 28.72 -7.92
CA ALA A 381 30.83 27.80 -8.63
C ALA A 381 32.22 27.62 -7.99
N GLY A 382 32.74 28.65 -7.32
CA GLY A 382 34.03 28.60 -6.61
C GLY A 382 33.99 27.79 -5.31
N ASN A 383 32.81 27.47 -4.80
CA ASN A 383 32.62 26.74 -3.54
C ASN A 383 32.16 25.29 -3.72
N VAL A 384 31.94 24.82 -4.96
CA VAL A 384 31.48 23.47 -5.22
C VAL A 384 32.46 22.74 -6.12
N VAL A 385 33.04 21.66 -5.62
CA VAL A 385 33.87 20.73 -6.43
C VAL A 385 33.15 19.42 -6.63
N HIS A 386 33.44 18.74 -7.72
CA HIS A 386 32.79 17.45 -8.05
C HIS A 386 33.81 16.35 -8.23
N ALA A 387 33.49 15.15 -7.72
CA ALA A 387 34.14 13.88 -8.05
C ALA A 387 33.08 12.85 -8.46
N GLU A 388 33.35 12.05 -9.44
CA GLU A 388 32.44 11.00 -9.85
C GLU A 388 32.38 9.86 -8.82
N GLY A 389 33.54 9.41 -8.32
CA GLY A 389 33.68 8.43 -7.24
C GLY A 389 33.23 7.01 -7.61
N CYS A 390 32.12 6.90 -8.29
CA CYS A 390 31.60 5.69 -8.92
C CYS A 390 30.79 6.08 -10.17
N ASP A 391 30.61 5.15 -11.10
CA ASP A 391 29.76 5.35 -12.28
C ASP A 391 28.25 5.22 -11.98
N GLY A 392 27.41 5.30 -13.03
CA GLY A 392 25.96 5.19 -12.92
C GLY A 392 25.44 3.82 -12.48
N GLU A 393 26.21 2.76 -12.65
CA GLU A 393 25.91 1.39 -12.16
C GLU A 393 26.46 1.13 -10.75
N GLY A 394 27.22 2.08 -10.21
CA GLY A 394 27.81 1.99 -8.88
C GLY A 394 29.17 1.29 -8.84
N ASP A 395 29.79 1.08 -9.99
CA ASP A 395 31.15 0.54 -10.08
C ASP A 395 32.20 1.64 -9.81
N THR A 396 33.32 1.26 -9.17
CA THR A 396 34.35 2.20 -8.78
C THR A 396 35.77 1.64 -9.07
N THR A 397 36.76 2.53 -9.09
CA THR A 397 38.15 2.20 -9.17
C THR A 397 38.96 2.89 -8.09
N ALA A 398 40.17 2.40 -7.78
CA ALA A 398 41.03 3.03 -6.78
C ALA A 398 41.26 4.53 -7.10
N SER A 399 41.46 4.87 -8.36
CA SER A 399 41.69 6.27 -8.80
C SER A 399 40.44 7.15 -8.57
N MET A 400 39.23 6.60 -8.77
CA MET A 400 37.99 7.33 -8.49
C MET A 400 37.78 7.57 -6.99
N LEU A 401 38.12 6.58 -6.16
CA LEU A 401 38.08 6.69 -4.71
C LEU A 401 39.08 7.71 -4.19
N ASP A 402 40.33 7.70 -4.70
CA ASP A 402 41.39 8.63 -4.32
C ASP A 402 41.01 10.08 -4.69
N ASP A 403 40.48 10.32 -5.89
CA ASP A 403 40.01 11.64 -6.32
C ASP A 403 38.86 12.13 -5.42
N ALA A 404 37.87 11.28 -5.12
CA ALA A 404 36.75 11.59 -4.24
C ALA A 404 37.23 11.93 -2.84
N ALA A 405 38.10 11.13 -2.24
CA ALA A 405 38.63 11.37 -0.89
C ALA A 405 39.45 12.65 -0.83
N SER A 406 40.30 12.93 -1.86
CA SER A 406 41.10 14.16 -1.95
C SER A 406 40.21 15.42 -2.01
N LYS A 407 39.17 15.42 -2.84
CA LYS A 407 38.22 16.53 -2.95
C LYS A 407 37.40 16.71 -1.66
N ALA A 408 36.96 15.61 -1.06
CA ALA A 408 36.27 15.63 0.23
C ALA A 408 37.10 16.26 1.33
N ALA A 409 38.39 15.88 1.45
CA ALA A 409 39.32 16.43 2.44
C ALA A 409 39.55 17.96 2.30
N SER A 410 39.39 18.49 1.08
CA SER A 410 39.57 19.93 0.78
C SER A 410 38.33 20.80 1.02
N ALA A 411 37.18 20.19 1.31
CA ALA A 411 35.90 20.85 1.49
C ALA A 411 35.51 20.99 2.98
N ASP A 412 34.55 21.87 3.29
CA ASP A 412 33.97 21.98 4.64
C ASP A 412 32.98 20.82 4.90
N VAL A 413 32.28 20.39 3.84
CA VAL A 413 31.27 19.30 3.88
C VAL A 413 31.39 18.47 2.60
N ALA A 414 31.38 17.16 2.73
CA ALA A 414 31.20 16.23 1.62
C ALA A 414 29.75 15.77 1.52
N ILE A 415 29.23 15.68 0.31
CA ILE A 415 27.89 15.18 0.02
C ILE A 415 28.02 14.07 -1.02
N VAL A 416 27.77 12.83 -0.61
CA VAL A 416 27.80 11.66 -1.49
C VAL A 416 26.38 11.35 -1.97
N PHE A 417 26.19 11.30 -3.29
CA PHE A 417 24.97 10.86 -3.94
C PHE A 417 25.09 9.39 -4.31
N ALA A 418 24.25 8.57 -3.70
CA ALA A 418 24.24 7.13 -3.85
C ALA A 418 22.78 6.62 -3.98
N GLY A 419 22.59 5.32 -4.14
CA GLY A 419 21.25 4.73 -4.25
C GLY A 419 21.24 3.53 -5.19
N LEU A 420 20.09 3.21 -5.76
CA LEU A 420 19.92 2.04 -6.62
C LEU A 420 19.96 2.43 -8.11
N PRO A 421 20.86 1.87 -8.91
CA PRO A 421 20.79 1.92 -10.38
C PRO A 421 19.52 1.26 -10.92
N GLU A 422 19.18 1.53 -12.17
CA GLU A 422 18.01 0.93 -12.83
C GLU A 422 18.12 -0.60 -12.92
N SER A 423 19.33 -1.12 -13.05
CA SER A 423 19.63 -2.56 -13.05
C SER A 423 19.32 -3.27 -11.72
N TYR A 424 19.12 -2.54 -10.63
CA TYR A 424 18.80 -3.09 -9.31
C TYR A 424 17.30 -3.14 -9.00
N GLU A 425 16.51 -2.21 -9.51
CA GLU A 425 15.06 -2.17 -9.28
C GLU A 425 14.30 -1.73 -10.55
N SER A 426 13.36 -2.55 -10.99
CA SER A 426 12.56 -2.32 -12.19
C SER A 426 11.29 -3.14 -12.16
N GLU A 427 10.32 -2.80 -12.98
CA GLU A 427 9.28 -3.73 -13.38
C GLU A 427 9.91 -4.91 -14.14
N GLY A 428 9.39 -6.13 -13.90
CA GLY A 428 9.79 -7.37 -14.56
C GLY A 428 10.78 -8.24 -13.78
N PHE A 429 11.40 -7.74 -12.73
CA PHE A 429 12.25 -8.53 -11.83
C PHE A 429 12.27 -7.98 -10.40
N ASP A 430 12.47 -8.86 -9.44
CA ASP A 430 12.68 -8.50 -8.04
C ASP A 430 14.17 -8.31 -7.73
N ARG A 431 14.46 -7.48 -6.72
CA ARG A 431 15.83 -7.28 -6.22
C ARG A 431 16.39 -8.56 -5.61
N ARG A 432 17.69 -8.80 -5.82
CA ARG A 432 18.40 -9.96 -5.24
C ARG A 432 18.91 -9.72 -3.82
N SER A 433 19.12 -8.47 -3.45
CA SER A 433 19.58 -8.03 -2.13
C SER A 433 19.00 -6.64 -1.81
N ILE A 434 18.92 -6.31 -0.52
CA ILE A 434 18.68 -4.93 -0.07
C ILE A 434 19.96 -4.11 0.01
N ASP A 435 21.12 -4.72 -0.20
CA ASP A 435 22.40 -3.99 -0.19
C ASP A 435 22.48 -3.03 -1.39
N MET A 436 23.19 -1.95 -1.20
CA MET A 436 23.57 -1.00 -2.25
C MET A 436 24.70 -1.59 -3.11
N PRO A 437 24.94 -1.06 -4.31
CA PRO A 437 26.12 -1.44 -5.12
C PRO A 437 27.40 -1.38 -4.28
N PRO A 438 28.25 -2.43 -4.32
CA PRO A 438 29.44 -2.49 -3.47
C PRO A 438 30.41 -1.32 -3.66
N GLY A 439 30.56 -0.81 -4.89
CA GLY A 439 31.44 0.35 -5.16
C GLY A 439 30.92 1.64 -4.54
N GLN A 440 29.61 1.84 -4.45
CA GLN A 440 29.03 2.98 -3.73
C GLN A 440 29.30 2.88 -2.21
N VAL A 441 29.24 1.67 -1.63
CA VAL A 441 29.58 1.47 -0.22
C VAL A 441 31.06 1.77 0.02
N GLN A 442 31.96 1.30 -0.84
CA GLN A 442 33.40 1.61 -0.79
C GLN A 442 33.64 3.13 -0.90
N LEU A 443 32.92 3.81 -1.77
CA LEU A 443 33.00 5.26 -1.93
C LEU A 443 32.60 6.00 -0.64
N ILE A 444 31.46 5.64 -0.05
CA ILE A 444 31.00 6.24 1.23
C ILE A 444 32.06 6.04 2.32
N GLU A 445 32.62 4.84 2.44
CA GLU A 445 33.64 4.53 3.44
C GLU A 445 34.96 5.29 3.22
N ALA A 446 35.42 5.40 1.97
CA ALA A 446 36.63 6.16 1.64
C ALA A 446 36.45 7.65 1.92
N VAL A 447 35.31 8.22 1.57
CA VAL A 447 34.99 9.63 1.83
C VAL A 447 34.82 9.88 3.35
N ALA A 448 34.20 8.98 4.10
CA ALA A 448 34.05 9.09 5.54
C ALA A 448 35.38 9.10 6.29
N GLN A 449 36.38 8.39 5.80
CA GLN A 449 37.75 8.43 6.34
C GLN A 449 38.45 9.76 6.08
N ALA A 450 38.16 10.43 4.97
CA ALA A 450 38.79 11.67 4.55
C ALA A 450 38.09 12.92 5.09
N GLN A 451 36.76 12.86 5.33
CA GLN A 451 35.94 14.01 5.74
C GLN A 451 34.87 13.60 6.75
N PRO A 452 34.99 14.03 8.03
CA PRO A 452 34.04 13.68 9.08
C PRO A 452 32.66 14.38 8.91
N ASN A 453 32.59 15.50 8.18
CA ASN A 453 31.33 16.18 7.88
C ASN A 453 30.77 15.64 6.56
N LEU A 454 30.34 14.39 6.59
CA LEU A 454 29.79 13.68 5.46
C LEU A 454 28.26 13.56 5.55
N VAL A 455 27.60 13.92 4.46
CA VAL A 455 26.16 13.68 4.21
C VAL A 455 26.03 12.69 3.05
N VAL A 456 25.17 11.69 3.20
CA VAL A 456 24.78 10.78 2.10
C VAL A 456 23.36 11.10 1.69
N VAL A 457 23.15 11.35 0.41
CA VAL A 457 21.85 11.53 -0.23
C VAL A 457 21.52 10.26 -1.02
N LEU A 458 20.39 9.64 -0.69
CA LEU A 458 19.96 8.38 -1.27
C LEU A 458 18.90 8.60 -2.35
N LEU A 459 19.07 7.94 -3.51
CA LEU A 459 18.14 7.94 -4.64
C LEU A 459 17.75 6.49 -4.95
N ASN A 460 16.64 6.02 -4.37
CA ASN A 460 16.13 4.65 -4.50
C ASN A 460 14.60 4.63 -4.37
N GLY A 461 13.97 3.59 -4.90
CA GLY A 461 12.51 3.42 -4.85
C GLY A 461 12.01 2.57 -3.69
N SER A 462 12.92 1.95 -2.94
CA SER A 462 12.60 1.08 -1.80
C SER A 462 13.75 1.03 -0.80
N ALA A 463 13.49 0.52 0.41
CA ALA A 463 14.47 0.45 1.48
C ALA A 463 15.79 -0.22 1.08
N VAL A 464 16.91 0.32 1.56
CA VAL A 464 18.27 -0.20 1.37
C VAL A 464 18.96 -0.42 2.71
N ALA A 465 19.89 -1.38 2.77
CA ALA A 465 20.74 -1.58 3.93
C ALA A 465 21.86 -0.52 3.97
N MET A 466 22.05 0.08 5.15
CA MET A 466 23.04 1.16 5.36
C MET A 466 24.02 0.76 6.47
N ARG A 467 24.86 -0.24 6.21
CA ARG A 467 25.86 -0.73 7.19
C ARG A 467 26.91 0.30 7.55
N TRP A 468 26.95 1.39 6.80
CA TRP A 468 27.85 2.54 6.96
C TRP A 468 27.19 3.73 7.71
N ALA A 469 25.93 3.61 8.14
CA ALA A 469 25.18 4.73 8.72
C ALA A 469 25.85 5.37 9.94
N ASP A 470 26.55 4.60 10.75
CA ASP A 470 27.31 5.06 11.93
C ASP A 470 28.58 5.82 11.58
N LYS A 471 29.06 5.77 10.32
CA LYS A 471 30.27 6.45 9.84
C LYS A 471 30.02 7.84 9.27
N VAL A 472 28.76 8.26 9.13
CA VAL A 472 28.37 9.52 8.50
C VAL A 472 27.53 10.38 9.45
N LYS A 473 27.55 11.71 9.27
CA LYS A 473 26.78 12.63 10.12
C LYS A 473 25.38 12.89 9.59
N GLY A 474 25.18 12.89 8.28
CA GLY A 474 23.89 13.16 7.65
C GLY A 474 23.46 12.05 6.71
N ILE A 475 22.18 11.69 6.76
CA ILE A 475 21.55 10.77 5.79
C ILE A 475 20.22 11.40 5.36
N VAL A 476 20.07 11.59 4.06
CA VAL A 476 18.88 12.15 3.42
C VAL A 476 18.33 11.15 2.43
N GLU A 477 17.14 10.63 2.66
CA GLU A 477 16.42 9.81 1.70
C GLU A 477 15.62 10.71 0.77
N ALA A 478 16.07 10.82 -0.48
CA ALA A 478 15.45 11.67 -1.48
C ALA A 478 14.56 10.90 -2.46
N TRP A 479 14.53 9.58 -2.32
CA TRP A 479 13.72 8.70 -3.16
C TRP A 479 14.03 8.89 -4.65
N LEU A 480 13.06 8.54 -5.51
CA LEU A 480 13.06 8.90 -6.93
C LEU A 480 12.19 10.16 -7.11
N GLY A 481 12.83 11.32 -6.99
CA GLY A 481 12.20 12.62 -6.79
C GLY A 481 11.59 13.27 -8.04
N GLY A 482 11.50 12.54 -9.18
CA GLY A 482 10.98 13.07 -10.43
C GLY A 482 11.89 14.11 -11.08
N GLN A 483 11.38 14.76 -12.14
CA GLN A 483 12.18 15.68 -12.96
C GLN A 483 12.75 16.91 -12.23
N ALA A 484 12.22 17.24 -11.06
CA ALA A 484 12.62 18.42 -10.28
C ALA A 484 13.35 18.04 -8.97
N GLY A 485 13.65 16.76 -8.77
CA GLY A 485 14.27 16.22 -7.54
C GLY A 485 15.60 16.86 -7.19
N GLY A 486 16.45 17.17 -8.19
CA GLY A 486 17.74 17.83 -7.96
C GLY A 486 17.63 19.17 -7.25
N GLY A 487 16.64 19.98 -7.68
CA GLY A 487 16.35 21.26 -7.05
C GLY A 487 15.81 21.13 -5.64
N ALA A 488 14.90 20.20 -5.39
CA ALA A 488 14.36 19.91 -4.06
C ALA A 488 15.45 19.46 -3.08
N ILE A 489 16.36 18.59 -3.50
CA ILE A 489 17.50 18.16 -2.71
C ILE A 489 18.39 19.36 -2.30
N ALA A 490 18.73 20.24 -3.25
CA ALA A 490 19.55 21.39 -3.00
C ALA A 490 18.88 22.38 -2.01
N GLU A 491 17.56 22.56 -2.10
CA GLU A 491 16.79 23.40 -1.18
C GLU A 491 16.75 22.81 0.25
N VAL A 492 16.59 21.49 0.37
CA VAL A 492 16.65 20.83 1.69
C VAL A 492 18.06 20.94 2.26
N LEU A 493 19.11 20.58 1.51
CA LEU A 493 20.49 20.65 2.00
C LEU A 493 20.92 22.06 2.45
N SER A 494 20.43 23.10 1.79
CA SER A 494 20.72 24.51 2.12
C SER A 494 19.81 25.11 3.20
N GLY A 495 18.76 24.39 3.63
CA GLY A 495 17.78 24.89 4.59
C GLY A 495 16.74 25.87 4.04
N ARG A 496 16.65 26.03 2.71
CA ARG A 496 15.56 26.77 2.08
C ARG A 496 14.22 26.07 2.28
N VAL A 497 14.25 24.75 2.33
CA VAL A 497 13.12 23.89 2.69
C VAL A 497 13.49 23.10 3.93
N ASN A 498 12.66 23.16 4.95
CA ASN A 498 12.80 22.32 6.14
C ASN A 498 12.21 20.93 5.82
N PRO A 499 12.98 19.83 5.90
CA PRO A 499 12.48 18.49 5.60
C PRO A 499 11.30 18.14 6.52
N SER A 500 10.28 17.56 5.95
CA SER A 500 9.04 17.18 6.62
C SER A 500 8.55 15.80 6.25
N GLY A 501 9.27 15.12 5.38
CA GLY A 501 8.94 13.76 4.94
C GLY A 501 9.08 12.75 6.08
N LYS A 502 8.23 11.74 6.06
CA LYS A 502 8.24 10.60 6.99
C LYS A 502 8.22 9.29 6.19
N LEU A 503 8.96 8.29 6.63
CA LEU A 503 9.05 7.01 5.94
C LEU A 503 7.67 6.35 5.80
N GLY A 504 7.29 5.97 4.59
CA GLY A 504 6.11 5.15 4.30
C GLY A 504 6.35 3.64 4.42
N GLU A 505 7.58 3.25 4.74
CA GLU A 505 8.02 1.87 4.94
C GLU A 505 9.14 1.79 5.97
N THR A 506 9.25 0.63 6.62
CA THR A 506 10.33 0.32 7.57
C THR A 506 11.63 0.04 6.81
N PHE A 507 12.74 0.65 7.24
CA PHE A 507 14.08 0.33 6.73
C PHE A 507 14.72 -0.74 7.62
N PRO A 508 14.88 -1.99 7.15
CA PRO A 508 15.47 -3.07 7.93
C PRO A 508 17.00 -2.94 8.01
N VAL A 509 17.61 -3.55 9.01
CA VAL A 509 19.07 -3.68 9.11
C VAL A 509 19.59 -4.70 8.08
N SER A 510 18.84 -5.77 7.85
CA SER A 510 19.15 -6.81 6.86
C SER A 510 17.87 -7.49 6.36
N VAL A 511 17.96 -8.17 5.21
CA VAL A 511 16.81 -8.88 4.62
C VAL A 511 16.33 -10.03 5.49
N GLU A 512 17.24 -10.67 6.23
CA GLU A 512 16.91 -11.79 7.15
C GLU A 512 16.03 -11.36 8.31
N GLN A 513 15.99 -10.06 8.64
CA GLN A 513 15.08 -9.51 9.65
C GLN A 513 13.69 -9.22 9.12
N THR A 514 13.47 -9.32 7.80
CA THR A 514 12.15 -9.06 7.24
C THR A 514 11.19 -10.23 7.48
N PRO A 515 9.89 -9.97 7.71
CA PRO A 515 8.92 -11.05 7.94
C PRO A 515 8.77 -11.98 6.74
N THR A 516 9.11 -11.52 5.55
CA THR A 516 8.96 -12.25 4.29
C THR A 516 10.18 -13.08 3.89
N PHE A 517 11.31 -12.95 4.58
CA PHE A 517 12.58 -13.55 4.19
C PHE A 517 12.49 -15.03 3.77
N PRO A 518 11.78 -15.93 4.51
CA PRO A 518 11.71 -17.33 4.12
C PRO A 518 10.77 -17.61 2.93
N HIS A 519 9.91 -16.65 2.55
CA HIS A 519 8.77 -16.87 1.66
C HIS A 519 8.77 -16.00 0.40
N PHE A 520 9.73 -15.10 0.27
CA PHE A 520 9.85 -14.21 -0.88
C PHE A 520 11.05 -14.58 -1.77
N PRO A 521 10.90 -14.63 -3.10
CA PRO A 521 9.70 -14.37 -3.91
C PRO A 521 8.72 -15.56 -4.01
N GLY A 522 8.98 -16.66 -3.33
CA GLY A 522 8.24 -17.91 -3.46
C GLY A 522 8.99 -18.92 -4.34
N ARG A 523 8.39 -20.06 -4.59
CA ARG A 523 8.93 -21.14 -5.42
C ARG A 523 7.84 -22.07 -5.95
N ASP A 524 8.15 -22.78 -7.01
CA ASP A 524 7.26 -23.81 -7.59
C ASP A 524 5.87 -23.25 -7.94
N GLY A 525 5.78 -21.98 -8.38
CA GLY A 525 4.53 -21.31 -8.71
C GLY A 525 3.70 -20.84 -7.50
N HIS A 526 4.24 -20.86 -6.29
CA HIS A 526 3.57 -20.46 -5.05
C HIS A 526 4.36 -19.45 -4.24
N ALA A 527 3.72 -18.36 -3.85
CA ALA A 527 4.23 -17.36 -2.91
C ALA A 527 3.37 -17.40 -1.65
N LEU A 528 3.90 -17.99 -0.57
CA LEU A 528 3.20 -18.10 0.71
C LEU A 528 3.25 -16.77 1.47
N TYR A 529 2.10 -16.24 1.83
CA TYR A 529 1.94 -15.04 2.67
C TYR A 529 1.92 -15.42 4.15
N GLY A 530 2.95 -16.18 4.57
CA GLY A 530 3.03 -16.82 5.90
C GLY A 530 3.24 -15.86 7.06
N GLU A 531 3.65 -14.62 6.80
CA GLU A 531 3.75 -13.56 7.80
C GLU A 531 2.39 -13.07 8.30
N GLY A 532 1.31 -13.38 7.56
CA GLY A 532 -0.03 -12.97 7.93
C GLY A 532 -0.17 -11.44 7.98
N VAL A 533 -0.84 -10.94 9.02
CA VAL A 533 -1.04 -9.49 9.22
C VAL A 533 0.23 -8.73 9.64
N PHE A 534 1.36 -9.42 9.81
CA PHE A 534 2.61 -8.85 10.31
C PHE A 534 3.50 -8.37 9.17
N VAL A 535 3.04 -7.39 8.40
CA VAL A 535 3.81 -6.73 7.34
C VAL A 535 4.44 -5.44 7.88
N GLY A 536 5.69 -5.17 7.50
CA GLY A 536 6.39 -3.95 7.86
C GLY A 536 6.47 -3.71 9.37
N TYR A 537 6.19 -2.48 9.82
CA TYR A 537 6.27 -2.08 11.24
C TYR A 537 5.43 -2.98 12.15
N ARG A 538 4.31 -3.54 11.66
CA ARG A 538 3.47 -4.47 12.44
C ARG A 538 4.26 -5.66 12.94
N TYR A 539 5.20 -6.15 12.13
CA TYR A 539 6.12 -7.22 12.51
C TYR A 539 7.18 -6.73 13.49
N TYR A 540 7.92 -5.67 13.11
CA TYR A 540 9.05 -5.19 13.90
C TYR A 540 8.62 -4.76 15.31
N ASP A 541 7.50 -4.07 15.44
CA ASP A 541 7.00 -3.56 16.72
C ASP A 541 6.48 -4.72 17.60
N THR A 542 5.75 -5.67 17.03
CA THR A 542 5.26 -6.86 17.75
C THR A 542 6.41 -7.76 18.21
N ARG A 543 7.41 -7.94 17.35
CA ARG A 543 8.60 -8.77 17.68
C ARG A 543 9.63 -8.02 18.52
N ARG A 544 9.45 -6.70 18.73
CA ARG A 544 10.41 -5.81 19.41
C ARG A 544 11.79 -5.86 18.77
N LEU A 545 11.84 -6.04 17.46
CA LEU A 545 13.07 -5.98 16.67
C LEU A 545 13.38 -4.53 16.34
N GLN A 546 14.65 -4.14 16.45
CA GLN A 546 15.08 -2.79 16.10
C GLN A 546 15.35 -2.73 14.59
N PRO A 547 14.53 -2.00 13.80
CA PRO A 547 14.90 -1.68 12.42
C PRO A 547 15.98 -0.61 12.39
N LEU A 548 16.56 -0.37 11.23
CA LEU A 548 17.48 0.75 11.03
C LEU A 548 16.74 2.09 11.21
N PHE A 549 15.61 2.24 10.50
CA PHE A 549 14.66 3.35 10.71
C PHE A 549 13.23 2.80 10.71
N PRO A 550 12.42 3.19 11.71
CA PRO A 550 11.05 2.69 11.82
C PRO A 550 10.09 3.38 10.85
N PHE A 551 8.96 2.78 10.61
CA PHE A 551 7.84 3.38 9.87
C PHE A 551 7.40 4.71 10.47
N GLY A 552 7.10 5.68 9.63
CA GLY A 552 6.70 7.02 10.03
C GLY A 552 7.85 7.93 10.48
N PHE A 553 9.10 7.44 10.51
CA PHE A 553 10.26 8.20 10.98
C PHE A 553 10.70 9.26 9.98
N GLY A 554 11.14 10.40 10.50
CA GLY A 554 11.78 11.48 9.75
C GLY A 554 12.07 12.65 10.68
N LEU A 555 13.26 13.23 10.56
CA LEU A 555 13.71 14.39 11.33
C LEU A 555 13.34 15.70 10.64
N SER A 556 13.44 16.80 11.37
CA SER A 556 13.23 18.17 10.89
C SER A 556 14.37 19.07 11.39
N TYR A 557 14.55 20.23 10.76
CA TYR A 557 15.45 21.29 11.28
C TYR A 557 14.86 22.05 12.47
N THR A 558 13.59 21.76 12.83
CA THR A 558 12.95 22.23 14.04
C THR A 558 12.60 21.05 14.97
N ARG A 559 11.95 21.32 16.08
CA ARG A 559 11.49 20.30 17.03
C ARG A 559 10.03 20.51 17.38
N PHE A 560 9.29 19.43 17.49
CA PHE A 560 7.89 19.44 17.86
C PHE A 560 7.70 18.78 19.22
N ALA A 561 6.78 19.34 20.03
CA ALA A 561 6.34 18.75 21.29
C ALA A 561 4.86 18.39 21.18
N TYR A 562 4.54 17.16 21.50
CA TYR A 562 3.18 16.68 21.63
C TYR A 562 2.68 17.05 23.02
N THR A 563 1.83 18.09 23.13
CA THR A 563 1.50 18.75 24.39
C THR A 563 0.22 18.22 25.03
N GLY A 564 -0.64 17.56 24.27
CA GLY A 564 -1.88 17.01 24.81
C GLY A 564 -2.57 16.02 23.89
N ILE A 565 -3.25 15.06 24.51
CA ILE A 565 -4.19 14.14 23.86
C ILE A 565 -5.48 14.08 24.67
N ARG A 566 -6.64 14.15 24.02
CA ARG A 566 -7.93 14.07 24.65
C ARG A 566 -8.92 13.30 23.77
N SER A 567 -9.52 12.26 24.32
CA SER A 567 -10.66 11.57 23.69
C SER A 567 -11.99 12.20 24.14
N SER A 568 -12.99 12.21 23.25
CA SER A 568 -14.34 12.65 23.57
C SER A 568 -15.04 11.75 24.59
N SER A 569 -14.60 10.49 24.74
CA SER A 569 -15.10 9.53 25.71
C SER A 569 -13.99 8.53 26.07
N ASN A 570 -14.02 7.99 27.28
CA ASN A 570 -13.19 6.84 27.69
C ASN A 570 -13.91 5.50 27.45
N ARG A 571 -15.09 5.50 26.85
CA ARG A 571 -15.87 4.32 26.45
C ARG A 571 -16.36 4.50 25.02
N PHE A 572 -16.29 3.44 24.23
CA PHE A 572 -16.80 3.39 22.88
C PHE A 572 -17.66 2.15 22.66
N ASP A 573 -18.92 2.35 22.27
CA ASP A 573 -19.80 1.27 21.84
C ASP A 573 -19.63 1.05 20.33
N ALA A 574 -18.86 0.03 19.97
CA ALA A 574 -18.60 -0.30 18.57
C ALA A 574 -19.83 -0.83 17.82
N GLU A 575 -20.87 -1.28 18.52
CA GLU A 575 -22.11 -1.79 17.90
C GLU A 575 -23.18 -0.70 17.76
N GLY A 576 -23.04 0.39 18.48
CA GLY A 576 -23.98 1.52 18.46
C GLY A 576 -23.92 2.42 17.23
N GLY A 577 -23.01 2.12 16.25
CA GLY A 577 -22.88 2.87 14.99
C GLY A 577 -22.30 4.29 15.15
N GLY A 578 -21.79 4.65 16.34
CA GLY A 578 -21.19 5.95 16.62
C GLY A 578 -19.72 6.05 16.23
N SER A 579 -19.14 7.20 16.54
CA SER A 579 -17.71 7.47 16.43
C SER A 579 -17.21 8.18 17.68
N ILE A 580 -15.89 8.14 17.89
CA ILE A 580 -15.21 8.94 18.90
C ILE A 580 -14.26 9.92 18.23
N THR A 581 -14.05 11.07 18.87
CA THR A 581 -13.02 12.01 18.42
C THR A 581 -11.85 12.03 19.38
N VAL A 582 -10.65 12.23 18.80
CA VAL A 582 -9.39 12.34 19.52
C VAL A 582 -8.73 13.64 19.10
N ASP A 583 -8.63 14.59 20.05
CA ASP A 583 -7.95 15.85 19.86
C ASP A 583 -6.49 15.69 20.28
N VAL A 584 -5.56 16.13 19.43
CA VAL A 584 -4.11 16.06 19.66
C VAL A 584 -3.51 17.42 19.45
N SER A 585 -2.79 17.93 20.45
CA SER A 585 -2.11 19.24 20.38
C SER A 585 -0.62 19.06 20.16
N VAL A 586 -0.08 19.79 19.18
CA VAL A 586 1.35 19.79 18.82
C VAL A 586 1.87 21.22 18.74
N LYS A 587 3.03 21.45 19.30
CA LYS A 587 3.72 22.75 19.36
C LYS A 587 5.09 22.69 18.69
N ASN A 588 5.40 23.66 17.87
CA ASN A 588 6.78 23.88 17.40
C ASN A 588 7.59 24.54 18.50
N ILE A 589 8.55 23.83 19.08
CA ILE A 589 9.42 24.30 20.16
C ILE A 589 10.82 24.68 19.66
N GLY A 590 11.04 24.68 18.35
CA GLY A 590 12.31 25.09 17.74
C GLY A 590 12.27 26.49 17.20
N ALA A 591 13.31 26.85 16.43
CA ALA A 591 13.55 28.23 15.98
C ALA A 591 13.10 28.52 14.54
N VAL A 592 12.73 27.50 13.78
CA VAL A 592 12.32 27.63 12.37
C VAL A 592 10.94 27.03 12.16
N ALA A 593 10.20 27.55 11.18
CA ALA A 593 8.94 26.98 10.75
C ALA A 593 9.14 25.55 10.23
N GLY A 594 8.16 24.69 10.44
CA GLY A 594 8.23 23.31 9.96
C GLY A 594 6.86 22.63 9.89
N GLN A 595 6.86 21.46 9.30
CA GLN A 595 5.65 20.63 9.21
C GLN A 595 5.88 19.34 9.98
N GLU A 596 4.87 18.91 10.74
CA GLU A 596 4.88 17.64 11.46
C GLU A 596 3.74 16.74 10.99
N VAL A 597 4.01 15.44 10.88
CA VAL A 597 3.01 14.43 10.58
C VAL A 597 2.60 13.76 11.89
N VAL A 598 1.37 14.04 12.31
CA VAL A 598 0.79 13.46 13.52
C VAL A 598 0.17 12.11 13.17
N GLN A 599 0.65 11.03 13.80
CA GLN A 599 0.26 9.65 13.53
C GLN A 599 -0.47 9.08 14.75
N LEU A 600 -1.69 8.55 14.55
CA LEU A 600 -2.49 7.92 15.59
C LEU A 600 -2.55 6.41 15.36
N TYR A 601 -2.13 5.66 16.36
CA TYR A 601 -2.12 4.19 16.37
C TYR A 601 -3.06 3.64 17.43
N VAL A 602 -3.67 2.48 17.12
CA VAL A 602 -4.50 1.71 18.04
C VAL A 602 -3.74 0.49 18.51
N HIS A 603 -3.75 0.24 19.82
CA HIS A 603 -3.20 -0.93 20.49
C HIS A 603 -4.28 -1.60 21.33
N GLU A 604 -4.53 -2.88 21.14
CA GLU A 604 -5.41 -3.69 22.01
C GLU A 604 -4.57 -4.39 23.09
N ARG A 605 -4.82 -4.10 24.38
CA ARG A 605 -3.96 -4.59 25.49
C ARG A 605 -3.98 -6.09 25.68
N ALA A 606 -5.12 -6.73 25.44
CA ALA A 606 -5.30 -8.17 25.65
C ALA A 606 -6.15 -8.77 24.50
N PRO A 607 -5.60 -8.84 23.28
CA PRO A 607 -6.35 -9.26 22.11
C PRO A 607 -6.75 -10.74 22.22
N ALA A 608 -8.01 -11.06 21.92
CA ALA A 608 -8.50 -12.43 21.87
C ALA A 608 -8.01 -13.21 20.63
N VAL A 609 -7.50 -12.50 19.65
CA VAL A 609 -6.82 -13.04 18.45
C VAL A 609 -5.43 -12.43 18.38
N VAL A 610 -4.50 -13.10 17.72
CA VAL A 610 -3.16 -12.55 17.51
C VAL A 610 -3.29 -11.25 16.67
N ARG A 611 -2.82 -10.11 17.20
CA ARG A 611 -2.84 -8.79 16.53
C ARG A 611 -1.46 -8.15 16.57
N PRO A 612 -1.16 -7.23 15.63
CA PRO A 612 0.00 -6.36 15.74
C PRO A 612 0.00 -5.54 17.04
N GLU A 613 1.20 -5.22 17.55
CA GLU A 613 1.36 -4.36 18.73
C GLU A 613 0.64 -3.02 18.56
N ILE A 614 0.75 -2.43 17.38
CA ILE A 614 0.09 -1.17 17.01
C ILE A 614 -0.36 -1.21 15.54
N GLU A 615 -1.39 -0.44 15.23
CA GLU A 615 -1.92 -0.30 13.88
C GLU A 615 -2.27 1.15 13.62
N LEU A 616 -1.73 1.76 12.54
CA LEU A 616 -2.06 3.13 12.13
C LEU A 616 -3.55 3.22 11.78
N ARG A 617 -4.25 4.20 12.39
CA ARG A 617 -5.70 4.41 12.17
C ARG A 617 -6.06 5.83 11.74
N ALA A 618 -5.16 6.79 11.97
CA ALA A 618 -5.32 8.14 11.43
C ALA A 618 -3.97 8.83 11.33
N PHE A 619 -3.88 9.80 10.42
CA PHE A 619 -2.77 10.72 10.33
C PHE A 619 -3.21 12.05 9.72
N ASP A 620 -2.46 13.12 10.00
CA ASP A 620 -2.60 14.40 9.32
C ASP A 620 -1.30 15.20 9.45
N LYS A 621 -1.09 16.17 8.56
CA LYS A 621 0.11 16.99 8.48
C LYS A 621 -0.18 18.43 8.88
N LEU A 622 0.59 18.95 9.83
CA LEU A 622 0.49 20.30 10.37
C LEU A 622 1.68 21.17 9.97
N ALA A 623 1.42 22.37 9.49
CA ALA A 623 2.42 23.44 9.39
C ALA A 623 2.36 24.31 10.67
N LEU A 624 3.53 24.56 11.29
CA LEU A 624 3.67 25.28 12.55
C LEU A 624 4.83 26.27 12.49
N GLU A 625 4.51 27.53 12.79
CA GLU A 625 5.53 28.56 13.01
C GLU A 625 6.28 28.35 14.35
N PRO A 626 7.47 28.93 14.56
CA PRO A 626 8.16 28.88 15.84
C PRO A 626 7.28 29.34 16.99
N GLY A 627 7.11 28.49 18.02
CA GLY A 627 6.25 28.72 19.16
C GLY A 627 4.76 28.50 18.96
N GLU A 628 4.31 28.28 17.74
CA GLU A 628 2.90 27.99 17.42
C GLU A 628 2.47 26.62 17.92
N GLU A 629 1.25 26.53 18.42
CA GLU A 629 0.59 25.29 18.84
C GLU A 629 -0.74 25.14 18.11
N LYS A 630 -1.00 23.97 17.55
CA LYS A 630 -2.26 23.62 16.88
C LYS A 630 -2.81 22.32 17.42
N THR A 631 -4.13 22.17 17.34
CA THR A 631 -4.83 20.95 17.70
C THR A 631 -5.48 20.34 16.48
N LEU A 632 -5.17 19.06 16.22
CA LEU A 632 -5.84 18.22 15.23
C LEU A 632 -6.95 17.41 15.89
N ARG A 633 -7.98 17.10 15.11
CA ARG A 633 -9.07 16.22 15.52
C ARG A 633 -9.16 15.02 14.60
N PHE A 634 -8.94 13.83 15.16
CA PHE A 634 -9.18 12.57 14.50
C PHE A 634 -10.54 12.00 14.88
N THR A 635 -11.19 11.30 13.95
CA THR A 635 -12.45 10.59 14.19
C THR A 635 -12.22 9.11 13.96
N LEU A 636 -12.52 8.30 14.97
CA LEU A 636 -12.40 6.84 14.91
C LEU A 636 -13.80 6.22 14.96
N SER A 637 -14.00 5.18 14.17
CA SER A 637 -15.22 4.42 14.01
C SER A 637 -15.04 2.97 14.48
N ARG A 638 -16.08 2.16 14.38
CA ARG A 638 -16.03 0.72 14.64
C ARG A 638 -14.89 0.02 13.89
N ARG A 639 -14.64 0.39 12.62
CA ARG A 639 -13.64 -0.24 11.76
C ARG A 639 -12.21 -0.09 12.31
N ASP A 640 -11.92 1.00 13.02
CA ASP A 640 -10.59 1.30 13.54
C ASP A 640 -10.18 0.39 14.70
N PHE A 641 -11.13 -0.29 15.35
CA PHE A 641 -10.92 -1.27 16.42
C PHE A 641 -11.09 -2.71 15.95
N ALA A 642 -11.60 -2.92 14.73
CA ALA A 642 -11.99 -4.23 14.22
C ALA A 642 -10.79 -5.05 13.70
N TYR A 643 -10.96 -6.35 13.71
CA TYR A 643 -10.20 -7.34 12.95
C TYR A 643 -11.16 -8.12 12.05
N TYR A 644 -10.65 -8.79 11.03
CA TYR A 644 -11.47 -9.65 10.17
C TYR A 644 -11.53 -11.07 10.72
N ASP A 645 -12.71 -11.50 11.13
CA ASP A 645 -12.94 -12.86 11.58
C ASP A 645 -13.29 -13.77 10.40
N ALA A 646 -12.32 -14.55 9.95
CA ALA A 646 -12.47 -15.48 8.82
C ALA A 646 -13.56 -16.55 9.04
N ARG A 647 -13.92 -16.85 10.29
CA ARG A 647 -14.96 -17.85 10.59
C ARG A 647 -16.36 -17.30 10.32
N SER A 648 -16.58 -16.03 10.61
CA SER A 648 -17.86 -15.35 10.34
C SER A 648 -17.87 -14.62 9.01
N SER A 649 -16.71 -14.53 8.31
CA SER A 649 -16.49 -13.73 7.11
C SER A 649 -16.93 -12.28 7.31
N ALA A 650 -16.59 -11.70 8.47
CA ALA A 650 -17.06 -10.37 8.88
C ALA A 650 -16.04 -9.63 9.76
N TRP A 651 -16.13 -8.31 9.74
CA TRP A 651 -15.40 -7.45 10.66
C TRP A 651 -15.96 -7.51 12.06
N SER A 652 -15.13 -7.85 13.03
CA SER A 652 -15.50 -8.05 14.44
C SER A 652 -14.69 -7.14 15.35
N VAL A 653 -15.30 -6.67 16.43
CA VAL A 653 -14.62 -5.90 17.48
C VAL A 653 -14.76 -6.67 18.79
N HIS A 654 -13.61 -7.00 19.41
CA HIS A 654 -13.62 -7.56 20.76
C HIS A 654 -13.91 -6.46 21.79
N ALA A 655 -14.69 -6.80 22.80
CA ALA A 655 -14.78 -5.97 23.98
C ALA A 655 -13.46 -6.03 24.76
N GLY A 656 -12.90 -4.87 25.09
CA GLY A 656 -11.60 -4.82 25.78
C GLY A 656 -11.06 -3.42 25.97
N THR A 657 -9.87 -3.36 26.54
CA THR A 657 -9.15 -2.12 26.79
C THR A 657 -8.21 -1.82 25.64
N PHE A 658 -8.32 -0.64 25.07
CA PHE A 658 -7.52 -0.15 23.97
C PHE A 658 -6.73 1.10 24.35
N ASP A 659 -5.52 1.22 23.85
CA ASP A 659 -4.72 2.43 23.92
C ASP A 659 -4.69 3.11 22.56
N LEU A 660 -5.01 4.41 22.54
CA LEU A 660 -4.77 5.29 21.41
C LEU A 660 -3.45 5.99 21.66
N ARG A 661 -2.45 5.67 20.84
CA ARG A 661 -1.07 6.19 20.96
C ARG A 661 -0.79 7.16 19.84
N VAL A 662 -0.17 8.30 20.14
CA VAL A 662 0.06 9.36 19.15
C VAL A 662 1.47 9.86 19.22
N GLY A 663 2.06 10.10 18.05
CA GLY A 663 3.39 10.64 17.93
C GLY A 663 3.86 10.83 16.49
N GLY A 664 5.18 10.95 16.33
CA GLY A 664 5.84 11.27 15.06
C GLY A 664 6.31 10.04 14.26
N SER A 665 6.23 8.83 14.83
CA SER A 665 6.56 7.56 14.16
C SER A 665 5.98 6.37 14.93
N SER A 666 6.06 5.16 14.39
CA SER A 666 5.63 3.93 15.10
C SER A 666 6.42 3.67 16.40
N ARG A 667 7.57 4.30 16.58
CA ARG A 667 8.44 4.15 17.77
C ARG A 667 8.56 5.40 18.63
N ASP A 668 8.08 6.54 18.18
CA ASP A 668 8.01 7.78 18.95
C ASP A 668 6.55 8.16 19.18
N LEU A 669 5.96 7.62 20.26
CA LEU A 669 4.55 7.75 20.62
C LEU A 669 4.43 8.32 22.05
N PRO A 670 4.77 9.63 22.25
CA PRO A 670 4.85 10.23 23.58
C PRO A 670 3.51 10.39 24.27
N LEU A 671 2.39 10.37 23.54
CA LEU A 671 1.06 10.54 24.12
C LEU A 671 0.22 9.29 23.97
N GLN A 672 -0.57 9.02 25.01
CA GLN A 672 -1.50 7.88 25.05
C GLN A 672 -2.77 8.25 25.83
N VAL A 673 -3.91 7.76 25.34
CA VAL A 673 -5.17 7.73 26.10
C VAL A 673 -5.75 6.32 26.03
N THR A 674 -6.21 5.83 27.20
CA THR A 674 -6.80 4.49 27.32
C THR A 674 -8.32 4.58 27.29
N MET A 675 -8.98 3.60 26.65
CA MET A 675 -10.42 3.52 26.55
C MET A 675 -10.94 2.08 26.62
N GLU A 676 -12.17 1.94 27.09
CA GLU A 676 -12.91 0.68 27.05
C GLU A 676 -13.79 0.64 25.80
N VAL A 677 -13.56 -0.37 24.97
CA VAL A 677 -14.35 -0.62 23.76
C VAL A 677 -15.33 -1.75 24.06
N GLN A 678 -16.60 -1.48 23.86
CA GLN A 678 -17.65 -2.49 23.87
C GLN A 678 -17.82 -3.02 22.45
N GLY A 679 -17.77 -4.33 22.31
CA GLY A 679 -17.94 -5.02 21.04
C GLY A 679 -18.75 -6.30 21.24
N ARG A 680 -19.33 -6.79 20.18
CA ARG A 680 -19.86 -8.15 20.18
C ARG A 680 -18.76 -9.06 19.65
N HIS A 681 -18.50 -10.14 20.38
CA HIS A 681 -17.89 -11.29 19.73
C HIS A 681 -18.85 -11.66 18.59
N GLY A 682 -18.37 -11.65 17.36
CA GLY A 682 -19.15 -12.14 16.24
C GLY A 682 -19.76 -13.48 16.66
N ALA A 683 -21.07 -13.65 16.47
CA ALA A 683 -21.73 -14.91 16.80
C ALA A 683 -20.90 -16.02 16.14
N LYS A 684 -20.23 -16.85 16.95
CA LYS A 684 -19.40 -17.96 16.44
C LYS A 684 -20.33 -18.79 15.58
N ARG A 685 -20.21 -18.71 14.25
CA ARG A 685 -20.87 -19.67 13.36
C ARG A 685 -20.21 -21.01 13.59
N LEU A 686 -20.82 -21.82 14.44
CA LEU A 686 -20.35 -23.18 14.65
C LEU A 686 -20.59 -24.00 13.41
N SER A 687 -19.61 -24.81 13.06
CA SER A 687 -19.62 -25.74 11.96
C SER A 687 -19.18 -27.12 12.45
N ARG A 688 -19.26 -28.11 11.61
CA ARG A 688 -18.73 -29.45 11.89
C ARG A 688 -17.20 -29.44 12.14
N GLN A 689 -16.50 -28.40 11.71
CA GLN A 689 -15.05 -28.21 11.92
C GLN A 689 -14.73 -27.44 13.23
N SER A 690 -15.74 -26.88 13.90
CA SER A 690 -15.53 -26.15 15.15
C SER A 690 -14.97 -27.06 16.23
N LEU A 691 -14.18 -26.50 17.13
CA LEU A 691 -13.58 -27.22 18.23
C LEU A 691 -14.55 -27.31 19.41
N VAL A 692 -14.40 -28.33 20.25
CA VAL A 692 -15.22 -28.49 21.47
C VAL A 692 -15.21 -27.21 22.32
N ARG A 693 -14.04 -26.57 22.47
CA ARG A 693 -13.92 -25.29 23.19
C ARG A 693 -14.75 -24.14 22.61
N ASP A 694 -15.09 -24.20 21.33
CA ASP A 694 -15.87 -23.14 20.69
C ASP A 694 -17.32 -23.10 21.19
N PHE A 695 -17.77 -24.13 21.89
CA PHE A 695 -19.08 -24.23 22.53
C PHE A 695 -19.12 -23.63 23.94
N LYS A 696 -17.98 -23.13 24.48
CA LYS A 696 -17.95 -22.39 25.75
C LYS A 696 -18.55 -20.99 25.56
N GLY A 697 -19.40 -20.56 26.50
CA GLY A 697 -19.95 -19.20 26.53
C GLY A 697 -21.01 -18.88 25.47
N LEU A 698 -21.55 -19.88 24.76
CA LEU A 698 -22.68 -19.69 23.85
C LEU A 698 -24.00 -19.53 24.60
N GLY A 699 -25.00 -18.89 23.93
CA GLY A 699 -26.35 -18.71 24.50
C GLY A 699 -26.94 -20.04 25.03
N GLY A 700 -27.04 -20.19 26.32
CA GLY A 700 -27.34 -21.46 27.00
C GLY A 700 -26.28 -21.87 28.01
N GLY A 701 -25.23 -21.04 28.19
CA GLY A 701 -24.12 -21.28 29.11
C GLY A 701 -23.22 -22.41 28.66
N ASP A 702 -22.39 -22.94 29.58
CA ASP A 702 -21.48 -24.04 29.30
C ASP A 702 -22.17 -25.43 29.19
N ALA A 703 -23.52 -25.46 29.11
CA ALA A 703 -24.28 -26.70 29.03
C ALA A 703 -23.92 -27.55 27.80
N HIS A 704 -23.78 -26.91 26.63
CA HIS A 704 -23.40 -27.59 25.40
C HIS A 704 -21.95 -28.11 25.46
N TYR A 705 -21.04 -27.31 25.98
CA TYR A 705 -19.65 -27.74 26.22
C TYR A 705 -19.62 -28.94 27.18
N ALA A 706 -20.35 -28.86 28.30
CA ALA A 706 -20.42 -29.97 29.27
C ALA A 706 -21.04 -31.25 28.68
N GLU A 707 -22.04 -31.11 27.80
CA GLU A 707 -22.63 -32.25 27.07
C GLU A 707 -21.57 -32.92 26.16
N LEU A 708 -20.78 -32.14 25.39
CA LEU A 708 -19.74 -32.67 24.52
C LEU A 708 -18.64 -33.38 25.33
N VAL A 709 -18.19 -32.81 26.45
CA VAL A 709 -17.18 -33.40 27.32
C VAL A 709 -17.68 -34.72 27.95
N ARG A 710 -18.94 -34.76 28.38
CA ARG A 710 -19.57 -36.00 28.91
C ARG A 710 -19.73 -37.07 27.84
N ALA A 711 -20.05 -36.69 26.61
CA ALA A 711 -20.18 -37.60 25.50
C ALA A 711 -18.87 -38.32 25.17
N LEU A 712 -17.74 -37.68 25.42
CA LEU A 712 -16.40 -38.30 25.32
C LEU A 712 -16.06 -39.24 26.49
N GLY A 713 -16.93 -39.38 27.49
CA GLY A 713 -16.67 -40.17 28.69
C GLY A 713 -15.72 -39.45 29.66
N MET A 714 -15.52 -38.16 29.50
CA MET A 714 -14.55 -37.36 30.27
C MET A 714 -15.26 -36.35 31.21
N GLY A 715 -16.45 -36.68 31.69
CA GLY A 715 -17.25 -35.82 32.57
C GLY A 715 -16.52 -35.40 33.85
N ASP A 716 -15.60 -36.20 34.33
CA ASP A 716 -14.75 -35.87 35.49
C ASP A 716 -13.90 -34.62 35.30
N LEU A 717 -13.64 -34.24 34.06
CA LEU A 717 -12.93 -32.98 33.75
C LEU A 717 -13.75 -31.74 34.15
N LEU A 718 -15.07 -31.82 34.19
CA LEU A 718 -15.94 -30.74 34.56
C LEU A 718 -16.00 -30.47 36.08
N GLU A 719 -15.57 -31.45 36.87
CA GLU A 719 -15.53 -31.35 38.33
C GLU A 719 -14.11 -30.91 38.79
N PRO A 720 -13.97 -30.28 39.97
CA PRO A 720 -12.65 -30.00 40.53
C PRO A 720 -11.80 -31.29 40.69
N ALA A 721 -10.47 -31.16 40.57
CA ALA A 721 -9.60 -32.28 40.80
C ALA A 721 -9.76 -32.78 42.24
N LYS A 722 -9.98 -34.07 42.41
CA LYS A 722 -10.07 -34.69 43.76
C LYS A 722 -8.64 -34.89 44.26
N GLU A 723 -8.23 -34.02 45.19
CA GLU A 723 -6.96 -34.16 45.93
C GLU A 723 -7.30 -34.83 47.27
N THR A 724 -6.66 -35.96 47.58
CA THR A 724 -6.84 -36.64 48.86
C THR A 724 -5.71 -36.28 49.82
N PRO A 725 -5.94 -36.27 51.15
CA PRO A 725 -4.94 -35.81 52.12
C PRO A 725 -3.64 -36.64 52.14
N ASP A 726 -3.65 -37.81 51.55
CA ASP A 726 -2.52 -38.75 51.47
C ASP A 726 -1.65 -38.57 50.20
N MET A 727 -2.05 -37.67 49.27
CA MET A 727 -1.30 -37.41 48.07
C MET A 727 -0.06 -36.53 48.34
N THR A 728 1.08 -36.95 47.78
CA THR A 728 2.28 -36.11 47.79
C THR A 728 2.16 -34.91 46.84
N ALA A 729 2.97 -33.89 47.08
CA ALA A 729 3.03 -32.72 46.18
C ALA A 729 3.36 -33.10 44.71
N GLU A 730 4.21 -34.12 44.52
CA GLU A 730 4.56 -34.64 43.18
C GLU A 730 3.35 -35.33 42.51
N GLN A 731 2.58 -36.12 43.30
CA GLN A 731 1.37 -36.78 42.79
C GLN A 731 0.30 -35.78 42.41
N ILE A 732 0.11 -34.73 43.22
CA ILE A 732 -0.80 -33.62 42.91
C ILE A 732 -0.36 -32.89 41.63
N ALA A 733 0.93 -32.59 41.50
CA ALA A 733 1.48 -31.93 40.30
C ALA A 733 1.32 -32.78 39.03
N ALA A 734 1.59 -34.10 39.15
CA ALA A 734 1.41 -35.06 38.05
C ALA A 734 -0.06 -35.16 37.63
N GLN A 735 -0.99 -35.23 38.58
CA GLN A 735 -2.43 -35.27 38.35
C GLN A 735 -2.91 -33.99 37.65
N ARG A 736 -2.48 -32.81 38.12
CA ARG A 736 -2.81 -31.52 37.51
C ARG A 736 -2.29 -31.43 36.08
N LYS A 737 -1.03 -31.86 35.82
CA LYS A 737 -0.42 -31.90 34.51
C LYS A 737 -1.18 -32.84 33.55
N ALA A 738 -1.49 -34.05 33.99
CA ALA A 738 -2.28 -35.01 33.19
C ALA A 738 -3.66 -34.44 32.85
N ARG A 739 -4.31 -33.81 33.82
CA ARG A 739 -5.63 -33.19 33.64
C ARG A 739 -5.58 -32.03 32.64
N MET A 740 -4.56 -31.15 32.72
CA MET A 740 -4.36 -30.08 31.77
C MET A 740 -4.17 -30.60 30.34
N ALA A 741 -3.38 -31.64 30.15
CA ALA A 741 -3.16 -32.27 28.85
C ALA A 741 -4.46 -32.87 28.29
N THR A 742 -5.28 -33.51 29.14
CA THR A 742 -6.58 -34.06 28.73
C THR A 742 -7.57 -32.96 28.38
N PHE A 743 -7.60 -31.84 29.12
CA PHE A 743 -8.42 -30.68 28.76
C PHE A 743 -8.02 -30.10 27.41
N ALA A 744 -6.72 -29.94 27.17
CA ALA A 744 -6.23 -29.43 25.91
C ALA A 744 -6.64 -30.33 24.73
N PHE A 745 -6.52 -31.66 24.91
CA PHE A 745 -6.93 -32.62 23.89
C PHE A 745 -8.44 -32.56 23.60
N VAL A 746 -9.29 -32.45 24.61
CA VAL A 746 -10.74 -32.33 24.46
C VAL A 746 -11.11 -31.01 23.81
N ASP A 747 -10.56 -29.90 24.30
CA ASP A 747 -10.86 -28.56 23.83
C ASP A 747 -10.50 -28.35 22.36
N GLU A 748 -9.44 -28.98 21.89
CA GLU A 748 -8.95 -28.86 20.51
C GLU A 748 -9.54 -29.91 19.55
N MET A 749 -10.41 -30.78 20.02
CA MET A 749 -11.04 -31.79 19.17
C MET A 749 -12.11 -31.14 18.29
N PRO A 750 -12.06 -31.32 16.94
CA PRO A 750 -13.15 -30.92 16.06
C PRO A 750 -14.42 -31.74 16.35
N VAL A 751 -15.58 -31.06 16.43
CA VAL A 751 -16.83 -31.71 16.86
C VAL A 751 -17.34 -32.78 15.88
N ASN A 752 -16.94 -32.75 14.62
CA ASN A 752 -17.24 -33.82 13.65
C ASN A 752 -16.60 -35.17 13.99
N LYS A 753 -15.59 -35.21 14.88
CA LYS A 753 -14.96 -36.44 15.35
C LYS A 753 -15.69 -37.07 16.54
N LEU A 754 -16.57 -36.31 17.21
CA LEU A 754 -17.26 -36.76 18.42
C LEU A 754 -18.10 -38.03 18.24
N PRO A 755 -18.89 -38.21 17.15
CA PRO A 755 -19.67 -39.42 16.97
C PRO A 755 -18.79 -40.68 16.96
N ALA A 756 -17.69 -40.66 16.25
CA ALA A 756 -16.76 -41.79 16.19
C ALA A 756 -15.99 -41.96 17.52
N PHE A 757 -15.49 -40.87 18.09
CA PHE A 757 -14.65 -40.90 19.32
C PHE A 757 -15.45 -41.32 20.56
N SER A 758 -16.73 -41.00 20.58
CA SER A 758 -17.66 -41.41 21.64
C SER A 758 -18.10 -42.88 21.52
N LEU A 759 -17.60 -43.61 20.52
CA LEU A 759 -18.06 -44.97 20.16
C LEU A 759 -19.56 -45.01 19.86
N GLY A 760 -20.08 -43.98 19.20
CA GLY A 760 -21.49 -43.86 18.83
C GLY A 760 -22.44 -43.41 19.94
N ARG A 761 -21.94 -43.10 21.15
CA ARG A 761 -22.78 -42.58 22.25
C ARG A 761 -23.33 -41.19 21.98
N PHE A 762 -22.60 -40.39 21.18
CA PHE A 762 -23.03 -39.08 20.71
C PHE A 762 -23.47 -39.19 19.24
N ALA A 763 -24.77 -39.06 18.99
CA ALA A 763 -25.31 -39.25 17.65
C ALA A 763 -25.02 -38.07 16.74
N GLU A 764 -24.77 -38.30 15.44
CA GLU A 764 -24.60 -37.28 14.42
C GLU A 764 -25.80 -36.31 14.36
N THR A 765 -27.02 -36.83 14.48
CA THR A 765 -28.24 -36.03 14.52
C THR A 765 -28.25 -35.03 15.67
N ARG A 766 -27.65 -35.40 16.82
CA ARG A 766 -27.53 -34.49 17.97
C ARG A 766 -26.53 -33.38 17.69
N LEU A 767 -25.40 -33.70 17.01
CA LEU A 767 -24.45 -32.68 16.56
C LEU A 767 -25.12 -31.67 15.63
N GLU A 768 -25.86 -32.13 14.66
CA GLU A 768 -26.59 -31.25 13.71
C GLU A 768 -27.62 -30.37 14.41
N GLU A 769 -28.30 -30.89 15.41
CA GLU A 769 -29.23 -30.10 16.23
C GLU A 769 -28.51 -28.99 17.00
N MET A 770 -27.38 -29.33 17.65
CA MET A 770 -26.58 -28.36 18.40
C MET A 770 -26.01 -27.26 17.48
N LEU A 771 -25.51 -27.62 16.30
CA LEU A 771 -25.01 -26.66 15.32
C LEU A 771 -26.11 -25.71 14.80
N ARG A 772 -27.32 -26.24 14.57
CA ARG A 772 -28.48 -25.42 14.16
C ARG A 772 -28.93 -24.44 15.26
N ARG A 773 -28.97 -24.89 16.52
CA ARG A 773 -29.35 -24.03 17.66
C ARG A 773 -28.31 -22.96 17.95
N ALA A 774 -27.04 -23.23 17.69
CA ALA A 774 -25.97 -22.26 17.87
C ALA A 774 -25.89 -21.26 16.70
N ALA A 775 -26.56 -21.52 15.57
CA ALA A 775 -26.66 -20.62 14.43
C ALA A 775 -27.86 -19.66 14.51
N SER A 776 -28.83 -19.94 15.39
CA SER A 776 -29.99 -19.10 15.71
C SER A 776 -29.69 -18.16 16.90
#